data_4b71f5408e3016bd81ad9644500fc9f6
#
_entry.id   4b71f5408e3016bd81ad9644500fc9f6
#
_cell.length_a   1.000
_cell.length_b   1.000
_cell.length_c   1.000
_cell.angle_alpha   90.00
_cell.angle_beta   90.00
_cell.angle_gamma   90.00
#
_symmetry.space_group_name_H-M   'P 1'
#
loop_
_entity.id
_entity.type
_entity.pdbx_description
1 polymer ?
#
loop_
_entity_poly.entity_id
_entity_poly.type
_entity_poly.pdbx_seq_one_letter_code
_entity_poly.pdbx_strand_id
1 'polypeptide(L)'
;MATAFASLAAYEWHLTASELAQALQQRQIAVHQKLASLAEEALHDGDAGTSMLLALEDLPNIQRGSEQPYALTVATLFAASVQLREAAVFKGHTNWVLSVAFSPDDQRLITSSGDRTARIWDRETHRELAVLKGHNGTVYKAVFSRDGRRVVTSSTDMTAQIWDADTGMHIATLSGHQAAIATASFSPDGRRVATASDDATVRIWDAETGQQIGMIPGNGQPVYGVDFSPDGRQMVTSSKDTTVRIWDAETLKQIAVLTGHLNMVYSVAFSPDGRHIVSASWDNTARLWDAESHQLIGVFRHDDPVVCAAFSPDGRQVVTASTDKIARIWDVASGRPTAVLVGHRDAVWGVAFSHDGKWVATSSYDLTARIWRAGEDAHVVALAHRYPVTSAAFSPDGLRVVTASVDRKARIWEVSTGRTLAVLKGHGGTISSVAFSPDGQRILTASEDKSARIWDADTAHQIKVLMGHEAAVDSAAFSADGLWVVTASADKTARIWNATSGEQTVVLTGHSGPRGRPYGSAAFSPDGRLIVTAFGDETARIWNARTGQLVGVLSGHSGGIWSAAFSPDGRRIATASSDPSVRIWDAATRRQIALIRPDDLQVWKVAFSPDGQHLITTGIGATARIWDLDTYEQVAVLTGHAGALRGATYSPDGRHIVTSSEDGFARIWNVFPSTQELIDYSRNLVPRCLTREQRAYAILDAQPPEWCIDSAKWPYDTQDWQNWLRLRRTNASPPLPGARPPPNPNMMDIVGSDKPG
;
A
#
# COMPACT_ATOMS: atom_id res chain seq x y z
N MET A 1 -47.77 -19.45 50.46
CA MET A 1 -48.07 -19.51 49.03
C MET A 1 -47.53 -18.25 48.27
N ALA A 2 -47.84 -17.05 48.77
CA ALA A 2 -47.40 -15.81 48.09
C ALA A 2 -45.85 -15.67 47.96
N THR A 3 -45.09 -16.10 48.96
CA THR A 3 -43.62 -16.10 48.92
C THR A 3 -43.02 -17.11 47.98
N ALA A 4 -43.68 -18.26 47.76
CA ALA A 4 -43.22 -19.26 46.79
C ALA A 4 -43.49 -18.82 45.34
N PHE A 5 -44.61 -18.11 45.10
CA PHE A 5 -44.91 -17.54 43.78
C PHE A 5 -43.94 -16.39 43.37
N ALA A 6 -43.61 -15.53 44.35
CA ALA A 6 -42.64 -14.46 44.12
C ALA A 6 -41.20 -15.00 43.83
N SER A 7 -40.83 -16.10 44.50
CA SER A 7 -39.57 -16.78 44.26
C SER A 7 -39.51 -17.49 42.89
N LEU A 8 -40.62 -18.07 42.45
CA LEU A 8 -40.72 -18.74 41.15
C LEU A 8 -40.68 -17.70 39.99
N ALA A 9 -41.45 -16.60 40.16
CA ALA A 9 -41.44 -15.52 39.17
C ALA A 9 -40.09 -14.80 39.07
N ALA A 10 -39.39 -14.62 40.19
CA ALA A 10 -38.03 -14.09 40.20
C ALA A 10 -37.02 -15.06 39.58
N TYR A 11 -37.21 -16.36 39.78
CA TYR A 11 -36.38 -17.40 39.18
C TYR A 11 -36.60 -17.52 37.66
N GLU A 12 -37.83 -17.47 37.17
CA GLU A 12 -38.18 -17.43 35.76
C GLU A 12 -37.66 -16.14 35.07
N TRP A 13 -37.77 -14.99 35.78
CA TRP A 13 -37.23 -13.72 35.28
C TRP A 13 -35.69 -13.73 35.18
N HIS A 14 -35.01 -14.35 36.14
CA HIS A 14 -33.56 -14.53 36.11
C HIS A 14 -33.09 -15.51 35.01
N LEU A 15 -33.85 -16.59 34.77
CA LEU A 15 -33.55 -17.54 33.68
C LEU A 15 -33.71 -16.88 32.31
N THR A 16 -34.79 -16.12 32.08
CA THR A 16 -35.01 -15.39 30.81
C THR A 16 -33.97 -14.27 30.61
N ALA A 17 -33.55 -13.58 31.64
CA ALA A 17 -32.49 -12.56 31.57
C ALA A 17 -31.13 -13.20 31.26
N SER A 18 -30.82 -14.36 31.83
CA SER A 18 -29.63 -15.12 31.57
C SER A 18 -29.59 -15.66 30.13
N GLU A 19 -30.70 -16.23 29.65
CA GLU A 19 -30.83 -16.71 28.27
C GLU A 19 -30.73 -15.57 27.26
N LEU A 20 -31.32 -14.41 27.53
CA LEU A 20 -31.23 -13.22 26.71
C LEU A 20 -29.75 -12.70 26.67
N ALA A 21 -29.10 -12.68 27.83
CA ALA A 21 -27.70 -12.27 27.91
C ALA A 21 -26.79 -13.23 27.11
N GLN A 22 -27.02 -14.55 27.20
CA GLN A 22 -26.26 -15.54 26.39
C GLN A 22 -26.55 -15.39 24.89
N ALA A 23 -27.82 -15.18 24.52
CA ALA A 23 -28.18 -14.98 23.11
C ALA A 23 -27.55 -13.69 22.53
N LEU A 24 -27.52 -12.59 23.32
CA LEU A 24 -26.85 -11.35 22.94
C LEU A 24 -25.34 -11.54 22.81
N GLN A 25 -24.72 -12.28 23.72
CA GLN A 25 -23.28 -12.60 23.65
C GLN A 25 -22.97 -13.46 22.43
N GLN A 26 -23.78 -14.50 22.17
CA GLN A 26 -23.58 -15.32 20.96
C GLN A 26 -23.76 -14.52 19.67
N ARG A 27 -24.76 -13.61 19.64
CA ARG A 27 -24.94 -12.69 18.51
C ARG A 27 -23.74 -11.77 18.32
N GLN A 28 -23.18 -11.22 19.40
CA GLN A 28 -21.98 -10.40 19.33
C GLN A 28 -20.80 -11.19 18.76
N ILE A 29 -20.52 -12.39 19.26
CA ILE A 29 -19.47 -13.26 18.76
C ILE A 29 -19.66 -13.55 17.25
N ALA A 30 -20.90 -13.86 16.83
CA ALA A 30 -21.20 -14.12 15.42
C ALA A 30 -20.96 -12.88 14.52
N VAL A 31 -21.33 -11.68 15.01
CA VAL A 31 -21.07 -10.40 14.30
C VAL A 31 -19.57 -10.16 14.19
N HIS A 32 -18.81 -10.33 15.27
CA HIS A 32 -17.35 -10.20 15.26
C HIS A 32 -16.68 -11.14 14.27
N GLN A 33 -17.03 -12.43 14.32
CA GLN A 33 -16.48 -13.42 13.39
C GLN A 33 -16.80 -13.05 11.92
N LYS A 34 -18.01 -12.56 11.67
CA LYS A 34 -18.40 -12.12 10.33
C LYS A 34 -17.66 -10.89 9.88
N LEU A 35 -17.49 -9.89 10.74
CA LEU A 35 -16.74 -8.67 10.41
C LEU A 35 -15.26 -8.96 10.14
N ALA A 36 -14.62 -9.76 11.00
CA ALA A 36 -13.24 -10.16 10.82
C ALA A 36 -13.04 -10.91 9.48
N SER A 37 -13.91 -11.88 9.18
CA SER A 37 -13.87 -12.63 7.92
C SER A 37 -14.07 -11.73 6.70
N LEU A 38 -15.05 -10.80 6.73
CA LEU A 38 -15.29 -9.88 5.62
C LEU A 38 -14.14 -8.86 5.46
N ALA A 39 -13.53 -8.43 6.56
CA ALA A 39 -12.38 -7.53 6.51
C ALA A 39 -11.15 -8.23 5.89
N GLU A 40 -10.92 -9.50 6.25
CA GLU A 40 -9.84 -10.31 5.68
C GLU A 40 -10.08 -10.60 4.19
N GLU A 41 -11.30 -10.97 3.79
CA GLU A 41 -11.70 -11.16 2.39
C GLU A 41 -11.50 -9.89 1.58
N ALA A 42 -11.96 -8.73 2.07
CA ALA A 42 -11.76 -7.43 1.42
C ALA A 42 -10.26 -7.08 1.26
N LEU A 43 -9.44 -7.41 2.27
CA LEU A 43 -8.00 -7.21 2.20
C LEU A 43 -7.34 -8.14 1.19
N HIS A 44 -7.76 -9.40 1.14
CA HIS A 44 -7.27 -10.38 0.16
C HIS A 44 -7.60 -9.96 -1.27
N ASP A 45 -8.80 -9.40 -1.47
CA ASP A 45 -9.24 -8.83 -2.74
C ASP A 45 -8.58 -7.47 -3.06
N GLY A 46 -7.73 -6.97 -2.15
CA GLY A 46 -6.98 -5.72 -2.26
C GLY A 46 -7.80 -4.46 -1.96
N ASP A 47 -9.06 -4.56 -1.51
CA ASP A 47 -9.86 -3.41 -1.05
C ASP A 47 -9.53 -3.06 0.42
N ALA A 48 -8.34 -2.48 0.61
CA ALA A 48 -7.85 -2.06 1.91
C ALA A 48 -8.79 -1.04 2.59
N GLY A 49 -9.49 -0.19 1.81
CA GLY A 49 -10.45 0.78 2.33
C GLY A 49 -11.66 0.13 3.00
N THR A 50 -12.29 -0.83 2.34
CA THR A 50 -13.41 -1.59 2.92
C THR A 50 -12.95 -2.49 4.06
N SER A 51 -11.79 -3.14 3.92
CA SER A 51 -11.18 -3.94 4.99
C SER A 51 -10.99 -3.12 6.27
N MET A 52 -10.37 -1.94 6.16
CA MET A 52 -10.15 -1.02 7.28
C MET A 52 -11.46 -0.59 7.95
N LEU A 53 -12.49 -0.28 7.16
CA LEU A 53 -13.78 0.14 7.68
C LEU A 53 -14.49 -0.98 8.45
N LEU A 54 -14.46 -2.20 7.92
CA LEU A 54 -15.04 -3.38 8.60
C LEU A 54 -14.31 -3.68 9.92
N ALA A 55 -12.98 -3.59 9.93
CA ALA A 55 -12.18 -3.76 11.14
C ALA A 55 -12.44 -2.65 12.16
N LEU A 56 -12.63 -1.39 11.74
CA LEU A 56 -12.97 -0.27 12.62
C LEU A 56 -14.38 -0.37 13.21
N GLU A 57 -15.33 -1.05 12.55
CA GLU A 57 -16.66 -1.34 13.11
C GLU A 57 -16.61 -2.42 14.20
N ASP A 58 -15.65 -3.32 14.11
CA ASP A 58 -15.46 -4.41 15.06
C ASP A 58 -14.74 -3.95 16.35
N LEU A 59 -13.77 -3.06 16.24
CA LEU A 59 -12.89 -2.63 17.33
C LEU A 59 -13.46 -1.61 18.34
N PRO A 60 -14.41 -0.70 18.01
CA PRO A 60 -14.91 0.29 18.98
C PRO A 60 -15.68 -0.31 20.17
N ASN A 61 -16.07 -1.57 20.10
CA ASN A 61 -16.76 -2.27 21.18
C ASN A 61 -15.84 -2.77 22.30
N ILE A 62 -14.52 -2.52 22.18
CA ILE A 62 -13.54 -2.79 23.24
C ILE A 62 -13.65 -1.70 24.31
N GLN A 63 -14.72 -1.73 25.10
CA GLN A 63 -14.84 -0.84 26.25
C GLN A 63 -14.12 -1.43 27.47
N ARG A 64 -13.27 -0.57 28.04
CA ARG A 64 -12.56 -0.67 29.32
C ARG A 64 -12.98 -1.85 30.21
N GLY A 65 -12.27 -2.95 30.15
CA GLY A 65 -12.29 -3.97 31.18
C GLY A 65 -12.86 -5.33 30.84
N SER A 66 -13.30 -5.58 29.62
CA SER A 66 -13.71 -6.91 29.17
C SER A 66 -13.16 -7.23 27.79
N GLU A 67 -12.39 -8.31 27.72
CA GLU A 67 -11.89 -9.00 26.53
C GLU A 67 -10.80 -8.27 25.70
N GLN A 68 -9.74 -9.00 25.44
CA GLN A 68 -8.67 -8.56 24.53
C GLN A 68 -9.26 -8.39 23.13
N PRO A 69 -8.81 -7.36 22.36
CA PRO A 69 -9.22 -7.21 20.97
C PRO A 69 -8.86 -8.49 20.19
N TYR A 70 -9.78 -8.92 19.34
CA TYR A 70 -9.50 -10.06 18.47
C TYR A 70 -8.24 -9.80 17.67
N ALA A 71 -7.19 -10.58 17.90
CA ALA A 71 -5.88 -10.38 17.30
C ALA A 71 -5.95 -10.33 15.77
N LEU A 72 -6.84 -11.13 15.17
CA LEU A 72 -7.08 -11.13 13.71
C LEU A 72 -7.61 -9.77 13.22
N THR A 73 -8.57 -9.14 13.91
CA THR A 73 -9.12 -7.84 13.50
C THR A 73 -8.08 -6.72 13.60
N VAL A 74 -7.26 -6.74 14.66
CA VAL A 74 -6.15 -5.78 14.82
C VAL A 74 -5.11 -5.98 13.72
N ALA A 75 -4.73 -7.23 13.44
CA ALA A 75 -3.79 -7.56 12.37
C ALA A 75 -4.31 -7.12 11.00
N THR A 76 -5.61 -7.35 10.72
CA THR A 76 -6.26 -6.94 9.48
C THR A 76 -6.33 -5.41 9.36
N LEU A 77 -6.68 -4.70 10.46
CA LEU A 77 -6.69 -3.24 10.48
C LEU A 77 -5.30 -2.66 10.19
N PHE A 78 -4.27 -3.23 10.81
CA PHE A 78 -2.88 -2.81 10.57
C PHE A 78 -2.49 -3.05 9.11
N ALA A 79 -2.73 -4.24 8.56
CA ALA A 79 -2.40 -4.57 7.18
C ALA A 79 -3.15 -3.68 6.19
N ALA A 80 -4.44 -3.39 6.43
CA ALA A 80 -5.23 -2.48 5.63
C ALA A 80 -4.70 -1.04 5.71
N SER A 81 -4.26 -0.58 6.89
CA SER A 81 -3.70 0.77 7.07
C SER A 81 -2.40 0.97 6.28
N VAL A 82 -1.60 -0.08 6.14
CA VAL A 82 -0.36 -0.06 5.33
C VAL A 82 -0.67 -0.08 3.84
N GLN A 83 -1.74 -0.75 3.40
CA GLN A 83 -2.08 -0.92 1.98
C GLN A 83 -3.00 0.18 1.43
N LEU A 84 -3.63 0.99 2.28
CA LEU A 84 -4.61 1.98 1.84
C LEU A 84 -3.97 3.12 1.03
N ARG A 85 -4.24 3.15 -0.28
CA ARG A 85 -3.85 4.21 -1.21
C ARG A 85 -5.01 5.12 -1.59
N GLU A 86 -6.26 4.67 -1.40
CA GLU A 86 -7.45 5.46 -1.70
C GLU A 86 -7.49 6.74 -0.85
N ALA A 87 -7.55 7.90 -1.49
CA ALA A 87 -7.55 9.20 -0.83
C ALA A 87 -8.92 9.89 -0.90
N ALA A 88 -9.69 9.68 -1.97
CA ALA A 88 -11.00 10.28 -2.15
C ALA A 88 -11.89 9.49 -3.11
N VAL A 89 -13.21 9.64 -2.96
CA VAL A 89 -14.23 9.06 -3.84
C VAL A 89 -15.22 10.15 -4.24
N PHE A 90 -15.39 10.36 -5.55
CA PHE A 90 -16.32 11.33 -6.13
C PHE A 90 -17.57 10.62 -6.63
N LYS A 91 -18.72 11.07 -6.16
CA LYS A 91 -20.03 10.51 -6.50
C LYS A 91 -21.02 11.61 -6.88
N GLY A 92 -21.84 11.31 -7.85
CA GLY A 92 -22.86 12.25 -8.33
C GLY A 92 -23.38 11.87 -9.71
N HIS A 93 -22.57 11.18 -10.51
CA HIS A 93 -23.00 10.61 -11.76
C HIS A 93 -24.04 9.50 -11.54
N THR A 94 -25.02 9.45 -12.43
CA THR A 94 -26.12 8.46 -12.40
C THR A 94 -25.92 7.31 -13.39
N ASN A 95 -24.80 7.34 -14.12
CA ASN A 95 -24.39 6.30 -15.07
C ASN A 95 -22.85 6.18 -15.05
N TRP A 96 -22.29 5.23 -15.77
CA TRP A 96 -20.86 4.92 -15.86
C TRP A 96 -20.00 6.17 -15.97
N VAL A 97 -18.91 6.23 -15.21
CA VAL A 97 -17.90 7.29 -15.32
C VAL A 97 -16.79 6.80 -16.25
N LEU A 98 -16.64 7.46 -17.38
CA LEU A 98 -15.82 6.98 -18.49
C LEU A 98 -14.44 7.62 -18.57
N SER A 99 -14.30 8.89 -18.18
CA SER A 99 -13.00 9.53 -18.12
C SER A 99 -12.84 10.38 -16.88
N VAL A 100 -11.58 10.62 -16.52
CA VAL A 100 -11.19 11.53 -15.45
C VAL A 100 -9.90 12.25 -15.86
N ALA A 101 -9.78 13.54 -15.50
CA ALA A 101 -8.56 14.32 -15.68
C ALA A 101 -8.42 15.37 -14.57
N PHE A 102 -7.18 15.71 -14.22
CA PHE A 102 -6.87 16.83 -13.33
C PHE A 102 -6.82 18.15 -14.12
N SER A 103 -7.16 19.26 -13.47
CA SER A 103 -6.82 20.59 -13.97
C SER A 103 -5.29 20.80 -13.87
N PRO A 104 -4.71 21.71 -14.68
CA PRO A 104 -3.26 21.95 -14.67
C PRO A 104 -2.68 22.43 -13.33
N ASP A 105 -3.50 23.02 -12.48
CA ASP A 105 -3.14 23.46 -11.11
C ASP A 105 -3.38 22.36 -10.05
N ASP A 106 -3.85 21.18 -10.47
CA ASP A 106 -4.22 20.05 -9.59
C ASP A 106 -5.29 20.36 -8.53
N GLN A 107 -6.00 21.50 -8.64
CA GLN A 107 -7.04 21.87 -7.67
C GLN A 107 -8.40 21.27 -8.02
N ARG A 108 -8.63 20.96 -9.29
CA ARG A 108 -9.91 20.45 -9.78
C ARG A 108 -9.76 19.11 -10.50
N LEU A 109 -10.83 18.33 -10.50
CA LEU A 109 -11.01 17.17 -11.37
C LEU A 109 -12.16 17.44 -12.34
N ILE A 110 -12.08 16.83 -13.52
CA ILE A 110 -13.22 16.67 -14.41
C ILE A 110 -13.50 15.19 -14.65
N THR A 111 -14.77 14.84 -14.69
CA THR A 111 -15.26 13.49 -15.01
C THR A 111 -16.29 13.55 -16.12
N SER A 112 -16.33 12.53 -16.98
CA SER A 112 -17.37 12.37 -18.01
C SER A 112 -18.16 11.08 -17.78
N SER A 113 -19.43 11.06 -18.22
CA SER A 113 -20.32 9.94 -17.88
C SER A 113 -21.32 9.59 -18.97
N GLY A 114 -21.80 8.33 -18.90
CA GLY A 114 -22.95 7.83 -19.63
C GLY A 114 -24.26 8.53 -19.27
N ASP A 115 -24.31 9.37 -18.23
CA ASP A 115 -25.45 10.20 -17.85
C ASP A 115 -25.58 11.47 -18.73
N ARG A 116 -24.77 11.60 -19.79
CA ARG A 116 -24.72 12.70 -20.75
C ARG A 116 -24.17 14.00 -20.21
N THR A 117 -23.46 13.92 -19.06
CA THR A 117 -22.84 15.09 -18.42
C THR A 117 -21.36 14.90 -18.24
N ALA A 118 -20.63 16.01 -18.15
CA ALA A 118 -19.34 16.05 -17.50
C ALA A 118 -19.47 16.91 -16.23
N ARG A 119 -18.67 16.62 -15.21
CA ARG A 119 -18.71 17.31 -13.91
C ARG A 119 -17.33 17.78 -13.52
N ILE A 120 -17.25 18.99 -12.97
CA ILE A 120 -16.04 19.57 -12.41
C ILE A 120 -16.17 19.51 -10.88
N TRP A 121 -15.13 19.02 -10.23
CA TRP A 121 -15.06 18.79 -8.79
C TRP A 121 -13.90 19.55 -8.19
N ASP A 122 -14.07 20.05 -6.98
CA ASP A 122 -12.97 20.51 -6.14
C ASP A 122 -12.23 19.29 -5.53
N ARG A 123 -10.93 19.22 -5.72
CA ARG A 123 -10.12 18.07 -5.31
C ARG A 123 -10.03 17.92 -3.80
N GLU A 124 -9.94 19.01 -3.07
CA GLU A 124 -9.69 19.00 -1.62
C GLU A 124 -11.00 18.79 -0.84
N THR A 125 -12.05 19.50 -1.22
CA THR A 125 -13.34 19.42 -0.55
C THR A 125 -14.24 18.32 -1.10
N HIS A 126 -13.90 17.73 -2.26
CA HIS A 126 -14.65 16.72 -3.00
C HIS A 126 -16.03 17.19 -3.47
N ARG A 127 -16.30 18.51 -3.46
CA ARG A 127 -17.58 19.09 -3.86
C ARG A 127 -17.66 19.26 -5.37
N GLU A 128 -18.87 19.07 -5.90
CA GLU A 128 -19.20 19.41 -7.28
C GLU A 128 -19.23 20.93 -7.44
N LEU A 129 -18.39 21.44 -8.37
CA LEU A 129 -18.30 22.85 -8.71
C LEU A 129 -19.22 23.21 -9.89
N ALA A 130 -19.28 22.35 -10.92
CA ALA A 130 -20.09 22.59 -12.10
C ALA A 130 -20.54 21.26 -12.74
N VAL A 131 -21.71 21.31 -13.40
CA VAL A 131 -22.23 20.23 -14.25
C VAL A 131 -22.40 20.76 -15.68
N LEU A 132 -21.60 20.21 -16.60
CA LEU A 132 -21.62 20.55 -18.03
C LEU A 132 -22.72 19.75 -18.70
N LYS A 133 -23.82 20.41 -19.00
CA LYS A 133 -25.04 19.84 -19.64
C LYS A 133 -25.25 20.42 -21.01
N GLY A 134 -25.30 19.58 -22.02
CA GLY A 134 -25.54 20.04 -23.43
C GLY A 134 -25.48 18.91 -24.43
N HIS A 135 -24.83 17.80 -24.09
CA HIS A 135 -24.79 16.61 -24.93
C HIS A 135 -26.10 15.81 -24.86
N ASN A 136 -26.53 15.30 -26.02
CA ASN A 136 -27.67 14.40 -26.11
C ASN A 136 -27.32 12.92 -26.03
N GLY A 137 -26.02 12.59 -25.99
CA GLY A 137 -25.47 11.26 -25.91
C GLY A 137 -24.47 11.10 -24.75
N THR A 138 -23.98 9.89 -24.55
CA THR A 138 -22.92 9.57 -23.58
C THR A 138 -21.68 10.46 -23.81
N VAL A 139 -21.14 11.08 -22.77
CA VAL A 139 -19.89 11.83 -22.83
C VAL A 139 -18.73 10.89 -22.57
N TYR A 140 -17.95 10.59 -23.61
CA TYR A 140 -16.84 9.64 -23.52
C TYR A 140 -15.60 10.22 -22.86
N LYS A 141 -15.24 11.45 -23.20
CA LYS A 141 -14.03 12.10 -22.72
C LYS A 141 -14.32 13.52 -22.28
N ALA A 142 -13.63 13.97 -21.24
CA ALA A 142 -13.58 15.37 -20.83
C ALA A 142 -12.17 15.71 -20.37
N VAL A 143 -11.57 16.78 -20.91
CA VAL A 143 -10.22 17.21 -20.55
C VAL A 143 -10.13 18.73 -20.48
N PHE A 144 -9.27 19.22 -19.59
CA PHE A 144 -8.94 20.64 -19.48
C PHE A 144 -7.98 21.08 -20.60
N SER A 145 -8.05 22.34 -20.99
CA SER A 145 -6.98 23.00 -21.74
C SER A 145 -5.77 23.22 -20.81
N ARG A 146 -4.56 23.39 -21.39
CA ARG A 146 -3.32 23.52 -20.63
C ARG A 146 -3.28 24.74 -19.71
N ASP A 147 -4.05 25.80 -20.02
CA ASP A 147 -4.23 26.99 -19.18
C ASP A 147 -5.31 26.80 -18.08
N GLY A 148 -6.01 25.66 -18.08
CA GLY A 148 -7.06 25.32 -17.11
C GLY A 148 -8.37 26.11 -17.27
N ARG A 149 -8.49 26.99 -18.30
CA ARG A 149 -9.64 27.88 -18.48
C ARG A 149 -10.78 27.25 -19.28
N ARG A 150 -10.47 26.30 -20.12
CA ARG A 150 -11.45 25.63 -20.96
C ARG A 150 -11.47 24.14 -20.76
N VAL A 151 -12.58 23.53 -21.09
CA VAL A 151 -12.78 22.07 -21.12
C VAL A 151 -13.29 21.71 -22.53
N VAL A 152 -12.79 20.58 -23.06
CA VAL A 152 -13.43 19.96 -24.24
C VAL A 152 -14.04 18.62 -23.83
N THR A 153 -15.25 18.36 -24.31
CA THR A 153 -15.99 17.10 -24.13
C THR A 153 -16.27 16.46 -25.48
N SER A 154 -16.22 15.12 -25.55
CA SER A 154 -16.61 14.34 -26.75
C SER A 154 -17.74 13.38 -26.42
N SER A 155 -18.65 13.12 -27.40
CA SER A 155 -19.87 12.38 -27.14
C SER A 155 -20.31 11.46 -28.27
N THR A 156 -21.16 10.49 -27.92
CA THR A 156 -21.88 9.63 -28.87
C THR A 156 -22.88 10.38 -29.71
N ASP A 157 -23.21 11.64 -29.37
CA ASP A 157 -24.09 12.49 -30.18
C ASP A 157 -23.40 13.08 -31.42
N MET A 158 -22.21 12.60 -31.77
CA MET A 158 -21.38 13.00 -32.91
C MET A 158 -20.84 14.43 -32.81
N THR A 159 -20.89 15.05 -31.61
CA THR A 159 -20.34 16.38 -31.35
C THR A 159 -19.26 16.34 -30.28
N ALA A 160 -18.36 17.31 -30.35
CA ALA A 160 -17.55 17.73 -29.22
C ALA A 160 -17.94 19.14 -28.80
N GLN A 161 -17.82 19.49 -27.54
CA GLN A 161 -18.23 20.82 -27.06
C GLN A 161 -17.09 21.42 -26.23
N ILE A 162 -16.91 22.72 -26.34
CA ILE A 162 -15.94 23.51 -25.57
C ILE A 162 -16.71 24.32 -24.54
N TRP A 163 -16.21 24.31 -23.31
CA TRP A 163 -16.81 24.92 -22.13
C TRP A 163 -15.82 25.82 -21.41
N ASP A 164 -16.33 26.85 -20.78
CA ASP A 164 -15.57 27.62 -19.79
C ASP A 164 -15.46 26.80 -18.48
N ALA A 165 -14.25 26.62 -18.00
CA ALA A 165 -13.97 25.71 -16.87
C ALA A 165 -14.37 26.30 -15.51
N ASP A 166 -14.50 27.62 -15.38
CA ASP A 166 -14.83 28.29 -14.14
C ASP A 166 -16.34 28.46 -13.97
N THR A 167 -17.03 28.77 -15.06
CA THR A 167 -18.47 29.03 -15.06
C THR A 167 -19.32 27.84 -15.48
N GLY A 168 -18.72 26.83 -16.15
CA GLY A 168 -19.44 25.71 -16.77
C GLY A 168 -20.27 26.12 -18.00
N MET A 169 -20.09 27.33 -18.50
CA MET A 169 -20.85 27.83 -19.66
C MET A 169 -20.34 27.23 -20.99
N HIS A 170 -21.25 26.89 -21.86
CA HIS A 170 -20.95 26.42 -23.21
C HIS A 170 -20.33 27.55 -24.04
N ILE A 171 -19.20 27.26 -24.71
CA ILE A 171 -18.50 28.22 -25.61
C ILE A 171 -18.75 27.87 -27.07
N ALA A 172 -18.49 26.63 -27.52
CA ALA A 172 -18.60 26.22 -28.91
C ALA A 172 -18.97 24.74 -29.05
N THR A 173 -19.66 24.43 -30.16
CA THR A 173 -19.96 23.05 -30.58
C THR A 173 -19.16 22.70 -31.83
N LEU A 174 -18.36 21.65 -31.79
CA LEU A 174 -17.58 21.09 -32.87
C LEU A 174 -18.44 20.02 -33.57
N SER A 175 -19.08 20.36 -34.69
CA SER A 175 -20.00 19.50 -35.40
C SER A 175 -19.54 19.21 -36.83
N GLY A 176 -19.65 17.95 -37.25
CA GLY A 176 -19.24 17.53 -38.59
C GLY A 176 -18.95 16.04 -38.71
N HIS A 177 -18.58 15.38 -37.64
CA HIS A 177 -18.43 13.92 -37.61
C HIS A 177 -19.74 13.20 -37.90
N GLN A 178 -19.67 12.04 -38.54
CA GLN A 178 -20.82 11.24 -38.96
C GLN A 178 -21.11 10.06 -38.03
N ALA A 179 -20.29 9.89 -36.96
CA ALA A 179 -20.47 8.88 -35.95
C ALA A 179 -19.94 9.40 -34.60
N ALA A 180 -20.04 8.59 -33.54
CA ALA A 180 -19.62 8.94 -32.20
C ALA A 180 -18.17 9.45 -32.15
N ILE A 181 -17.93 10.48 -31.35
CA ILE A 181 -16.58 11.01 -31.09
C ILE A 181 -16.06 10.34 -29.84
N ALA A 182 -15.07 9.47 -30.01
CA ALA A 182 -14.48 8.70 -28.90
C ALA A 182 -13.60 9.57 -27.99
N THR A 183 -12.81 10.48 -28.55
CA THR A 183 -11.91 11.33 -27.78
C THR A 183 -11.75 12.72 -28.40
N ALA A 184 -11.42 13.68 -27.56
CA ALA A 184 -10.99 15.02 -27.93
C ALA A 184 -9.79 15.45 -27.09
N SER A 185 -8.82 16.16 -27.68
CA SER A 185 -7.62 16.66 -27.03
C SER A 185 -7.28 18.06 -27.52
N PHE A 186 -6.86 18.97 -26.61
CA PHE A 186 -6.31 20.27 -26.97
C PHE A 186 -4.86 20.13 -27.44
N SER A 187 -4.45 20.98 -28.41
CA SER A 187 -3.04 21.21 -28.69
C SER A 187 -2.36 21.90 -27.50
N PRO A 188 -1.03 21.74 -27.32
CA PRO A 188 -0.32 22.31 -26.17
C PRO A 188 -0.42 23.84 -26.08
N ASP A 189 -0.63 24.55 -27.19
CA ASP A 189 -0.87 26.00 -27.26
C ASP A 189 -2.33 26.38 -26.98
N GLY A 190 -3.22 25.40 -26.83
CA GLY A 190 -4.64 25.59 -26.59
C GLY A 190 -5.44 26.16 -27.77
N ARG A 191 -4.83 26.34 -28.97
CA ARG A 191 -5.47 26.94 -30.14
C ARG A 191 -6.23 25.96 -30.99
N ARG A 192 -5.86 24.69 -30.94
CA ARG A 192 -6.50 23.64 -31.74
C ARG A 192 -7.09 22.56 -30.83
N VAL A 193 -8.13 21.92 -31.34
CA VAL A 193 -8.70 20.69 -30.77
C VAL A 193 -8.63 19.60 -31.84
N ALA A 194 -8.14 18.41 -31.46
CA ALA A 194 -8.24 17.21 -32.29
C ALA A 194 -9.36 16.31 -31.77
N THR A 195 -10.18 15.75 -32.65
CA THR A 195 -11.24 14.80 -32.33
C THR A 195 -11.06 13.51 -33.12
N ALA A 196 -11.18 12.35 -32.48
CA ALA A 196 -11.16 11.05 -33.12
C ALA A 196 -12.54 10.38 -33.04
N SER A 197 -12.98 9.75 -34.13
CA SER A 197 -14.37 9.29 -34.28
C SER A 197 -14.46 7.87 -34.84
N ASP A 198 -15.60 7.24 -34.54
CA ASP A 198 -16.06 5.99 -35.17
C ASP A 198 -16.31 6.11 -36.65
N ASP A 199 -16.40 7.35 -37.19
CA ASP A 199 -16.48 7.61 -38.65
C ASP A 199 -15.16 7.39 -39.39
N ALA A 200 -14.16 6.84 -38.68
CA ALA A 200 -12.81 6.57 -39.16
C ALA A 200 -11.98 7.81 -39.51
N THR A 201 -12.35 8.99 -39.05
CA THR A 201 -11.60 10.24 -39.29
C THR A 201 -11.10 10.87 -37.99
N VAL A 202 -10.02 11.66 -38.12
CA VAL A 202 -9.60 12.61 -37.10
C VAL A 202 -9.80 14.00 -37.67
N ARG A 203 -10.50 14.90 -36.95
CA ARG A 203 -10.71 16.28 -37.36
C ARG A 203 -10.00 17.24 -36.43
N ILE A 204 -9.47 18.30 -37.02
CA ILE A 204 -8.79 19.36 -36.32
C ILE A 204 -9.67 20.62 -36.41
N TRP A 205 -9.85 21.24 -35.24
CA TRP A 205 -10.72 22.39 -35.05
C TRP A 205 -9.95 23.57 -34.50
N ASP A 206 -10.29 24.77 -34.90
CA ASP A 206 -9.88 25.99 -34.20
C ASP A 206 -10.66 26.10 -32.88
N ALA A 207 -9.94 26.20 -31.77
CA ALA A 207 -10.53 26.13 -30.43
C ALA A 207 -11.26 27.40 -29.98
N GLU A 208 -11.10 28.52 -30.73
CA GLU A 208 -11.77 29.78 -30.46
C GLU A 208 -13.08 29.91 -31.28
N THR A 209 -13.00 29.54 -32.54
CA THR A 209 -14.13 29.71 -33.45
C THR A 209 -15.00 28.46 -33.60
N GLY A 210 -14.51 27.29 -33.17
CA GLY A 210 -15.16 26.00 -33.37
C GLY A 210 -15.19 25.53 -34.86
N GLN A 211 -14.48 26.21 -35.77
CA GLN A 211 -14.43 25.83 -37.18
C GLN A 211 -13.44 24.68 -37.42
N GLN A 212 -13.81 23.78 -38.35
CA GLN A 212 -12.89 22.73 -38.79
C GLN A 212 -11.80 23.33 -39.68
N ILE A 213 -10.53 23.09 -39.28
CA ILE A 213 -9.34 23.58 -40.03
C ILE A 213 -8.55 22.45 -40.69
N GLY A 214 -8.81 21.19 -40.34
CA GLY A 214 -8.16 20.04 -40.95
C GLY A 214 -8.90 18.73 -40.75
N MET A 215 -8.50 17.71 -41.52
CA MET A 215 -9.05 16.37 -41.40
C MET A 215 -7.99 15.34 -41.85
N ILE A 216 -7.79 14.33 -41.07
CA ILE A 216 -7.01 13.14 -41.38
C ILE A 216 -8.00 12.06 -41.81
N PRO A 217 -7.99 11.60 -43.07
CA PRO A 217 -8.77 10.45 -43.48
C PRO A 217 -8.17 9.19 -42.84
N GLY A 218 -8.97 8.43 -42.16
CA GLY A 218 -8.54 7.14 -41.61
C GLY A 218 -8.45 6.04 -42.66
N ASN A 219 -8.14 4.84 -42.22
CA ASN A 219 -8.06 3.64 -43.07
C ASN A 219 -9.39 2.87 -43.17
N GLY A 220 -10.53 3.51 -42.91
CA GLY A 220 -11.87 2.91 -42.96
C GLY A 220 -12.22 2.14 -41.65
N GLN A 221 -11.42 2.23 -40.60
CA GLN A 221 -11.73 1.68 -39.28
C GLN A 221 -11.82 2.79 -38.24
N PRO A 222 -12.68 2.64 -37.19
CA PRO A 222 -12.82 3.58 -36.10
C PRO A 222 -11.50 4.01 -35.49
N VAL A 223 -11.36 5.30 -35.16
CA VAL A 223 -10.23 5.90 -34.44
C VAL A 223 -10.70 6.24 -33.02
N TYR A 224 -10.06 5.65 -32.03
CA TYR A 224 -10.48 5.77 -30.63
C TYR A 224 -9.71 6.80 -29.83
N GLY A 225 -8.41 6.96 -30.12
CA GLY A 225 -7.55 7.89 -29.39
C GLY A 225 -6.86 8.89 -30.30
N VAL A 226 -6.67 10.10 -29.79
CA VAL A 226 -5.80 11.12 -30.39
C VAL A 226 -5.13 11.93 -29.28
N ASP A 227 -3.83 12.21 -29.45
CA ASP A 227 -3.06 13.06 -28.58
C ASP A 227 -2.01 13.85 -29.36
N PHE A 228 -1.64 15.05 -28.85
CA PHE A 228 -0.56 15.87 -29.40
C PHE A 228 0.75 15.60 -28.68
N SER A 229 1.87 15.66 -29.41
CA SER A 229 3.19 15.72 -28.79
C SER A 229 3.33 16.99 -27.94
N PRO A 230 4.16 16.99 -26.88
CA PRO A 230 4.33 18.14 -25.98
C PRO A 230 4.78 19.42 -26.66
N ASP A 231 5.48 19.31 -27.80
CA ASP A 231 5.91 20.43 -28.65
C ASP A 231 4.86 20.85 -29.68
N GLY A 232 3.75 20.10 -29.79
CA GLY A 232 2.65 20.36 -30.72
C GLY A 232 2.94 20.08 -32.18
N ARG A 233 4.09 19.47 -32.53
CA ARG A 233 4.51 19.19 -33.90
C ARG A 233 4.00 17.87 -34.45
N GLN A 234 3.72 16.93 -33.57
CA GLN A 234 3.21 15.63 -33.96
C GLN A 234 1.87 15.34 -33.28
N MET A 235 1.15 14.41 -33.85
CA MET A 235 -0.05 13.80 -33.24
C MET A 235 0.09 12.29 -33.32
N VAL A 236 -0.49 11.60 -32.34
CA VAL A 236 -0.58 10.14 -32.33
C VAL A 236 -2.05 9.74 -32.28
N THR A 237 -2.40 8.67 -33.03
CA THR A 237 -3.78 8.14 -33.09
C THR A 237 -3.77 6.64 -32.85
N SER A 238 -4.82 6.15 -32.20
CA SER A 238 -5.06 4.71 -31.99
C SER A 238 -6.36 4.28 -32.67
N SER A 239 -6.38 3.06 -33.21
CA SER A 239 -7.47 2.61 -34.07
C SER A 239 -7.92 1.17 -33.75
N LYS A 240 -9.15 0.86 -34.15
CA LYS A 240 -9.72 -0.49 -34.16
C LYS A 240 -8.92 -1.46 -35.02
N ASP A 241 -8.14 -0.98 -35.98
CA ASP A 241 -7.30 -1.79 -36.86
C ASP A 241 -6.04 -2.33 -36.19
N THR A 242 -5.95 -2.25 -34.87
CA THR A 242 -4.83 -2.73 -34.03
C THR A 242 -3.54 -1.92 -34.13
N THR A 243 -3.57 -0.78 -34.80
CA THR A 243 -2.37 0.06 -35.01
C THR A 243 -2.42 1.38 -34.25
N VAL A 244 -1.25 1.94 -34.02
CA VAL A 244 -1.03 3.31 -33.60
C VAL A 244 -0.32 4.04 -34.75
N ARG A 245 -0.74 5.26 -35.09
CA ARG A 245 -0.13 6.06 -36.14
C ARG A 245 0.38 7.38 -35.62
N ILE A 246 1.51 7.81 -36.15
CA ILE A 246 2.13 9.10 -35.85
C ILE A 246 1.95 10.00 -37.08
N TRP A 247 1.53 11.23 -36.83
CA TRP A 247 1.21 12.24 -37.84
C TRP A 247 1.97 13.53 -37.59
N ASP A 248 2.36 14.22 -38.63
CA ASP A 248 2.79 15.61 -38.55
C ASP A 248 1.57 16.51 -38.32
N ALA A 249 1.59 17.32 -37.29
CA ALA A 249 0.43 18.09 -36.81
C ALA A 249 0.13 19.34 -37.65
N GLU A 250 1.05 19.78 -38.54
CA GLU A 250 0.89 20.90 -39.42
C GLU A 250 0.44 20.44 -40.83
N THR A 251 1.13 19.45 -41.36
CA THR A 251 0.87 18.96 -42.72
C THR A 251 -0.20 17.86 -42.76
N LEU A 252 -0.55 17.28 -41.60
CA LEU A 252 -1.48 16.15 -41.43
C LEU A 252 -1.04 14.89 -42.20
N LYS A 253 0.27 14.76 -42.53
CA LYS A 253 0.83 13.59 -43.21
C LYS A 253 1.26 12.55 -42.20
N GLN A 254 1.05 11.27 -42.55
CA GLN A 254 1.49 10.14 -41.74
C GLN A 254 3.03 10.03 -41.74
N ILE A 255 3.62 9.98 -40.56
CA ILE A 255 5.05 9.78 -40.33
C ILE A 255 5.36 8.29 -40.15
N ALA A 256 4.61 7.59 -39.29
CA ALA A 256 4.86 6.19 -38.96
C ALA A 256 3.61 5.42 -38.59
N VAL A 257 3.72 4.07 -38.62
CA VAL A 257 2.69 3.15 -38.12
C VAL A 257 3.38 2.18 -37.15
N LEU A 258 2.90 2.14 -35.91
CA LEU A 258 3.34 1.22 -34.86
C LEU A 258 2.43 -0.01 -34.88
N THR A 259 2.99 -1.17 -35.16
CA THR A 259 2.27 -2.43 -35.27
C THR A 259 2.71 -3.41 -34.20
N GLY A 260 1.80 -4.31 -33.79
CA GLY A 260 2.13 -5.36 -32.81
C GLY A 260 1.01 -5.69 -31.86
N HIS A 261 0.08 -4.77 -31.55
CA HIS A 261 -1.13 -5.12 -30.84
C HIS A 261 -1.97 -6.17 -31.57
N LEU A 262 -2.62 -7.06 -30.84
CA LEU A 262 -3.41 -8.17 -31.37
C LEU A 262 -4.92 -7.89 -31.39
N ASN A 263 -5.35 -6.77 -30.80
CA ASN A 263 -6.74 -6.31 -30.76
C ASN A 263 -6.77 -4.78 -30.84
N MET A 264 -7.97 -4.19 -30.90
CA MET A 264 -8.17 -2.74 -31.02
C MET A 264 -7.38 -1.96 -29.97
N VAL A 265 -6.76 -0.85 -30.39
CA VAL A 265 -6.04 0.07 -29.51
C VAL A 265 -6.98 1.21 -29.13
N TYR A 266 -7.33 1.26 -27.83
CA TYR A 266 -8.37 2.17 -27.36
C TYR A 266 -7.82 3.55 -26.94
N SER A 267 -6.63 3.58 -26.37
CA SER A 267 -6.02 4.83 -25.89
C SER A 267 -4.56 4.91 -26.30
N VAL A 268 -4.08 6.13 -26.48
CA VAL A 268 -2.69 6.45 -26.81
C VAL A 268 -2.33 7.80 -26.21
N ALA A 269 -1.08 7.94 -25.73
CA ALA A 269 -0.56 9.19 -25.19
C ALA A 269 0.94 9.31 -25.41
N PHE A 270 1.45 10.55 -25.59
CA PHE A 270 2.88 10.87 -25.54
C PHE A 270 3.36 10.99 -24.09
N SER A 271 4.64 10.66 -23.85
CA SER A 271 5.33 11.03 -22.63
C SER A 271 5.54 12.54 -22.52
N PRO A 272 5.67 13.14 -21.32
CA PRO A 272 5.87 14.58 -21.17
C PRO A 272 7.11 15.14 -21.85
N ASP A 273 8.13 14.33 -22.06
CA ASP A 273 9.37 14.68 -22.80
C ASP A 273 9.26 14.42 -24.31
N GLY A 274 8.15 13.85 -24.79
CA GLY A 274 7.89 13.51 -26.18
C GLY A 274 8.71 12.32 -26.73
N ARG A 275 9.49 11.63 -25.90
CA ARG A 275 10.39 10.54 -26.35
C ARG A 275 9.70 9.19 -26.43
N HIS A 276 8.63 9.01 -25.72
CA HIS A 276 7.90 7.74 -25.65
C HIS A 276 6.43 7.91 -25.96
N ILE A 277 5.81 6.83 -26.41
CA ILE A 277 4.37 6.71 -26.62
C ILE A 277 3.89 5.50 -25.84
N VAL A 278 2.78 5.63 -25.12
CA VAL A 278 2.08 4.50 -24.48
C VAL A 278 0.77 4.26 -25.21
N SER A 279 0.43 3.01 -25.49
CA SER A 279 -0.84 2.59 -26.09
C SER A 279 -1.51 1.51 -25.24
N ALA A 280 -2.83 1.58 -25.09
CA ALA A 280 -3.64 0.61 -24.35
C ALA A 280 -4.59 -0.13 -25.30
N SER A 281 -4.66 -1.46 -25.15
CA SER A 281 -5.38 -2.32 -26.10
C SER A 281 -6.24 -3.39 -25.42
N TRP A 282 -7.28 -3.78 -26.14
CA TRP A 282 -8.12 -4.93 -25.82
C TRP A 282 -7.43 -6.28 -25.97
N ASP A 283 -6.13 -6.29 -26.28
CA ASP A 283 -5.28 -7.48 -26.22
C ASP A 283 -4.71 -7.74 -24.80
N ASN A 284 -5.29 -7.13 -23.78
CA ASN A 284 -4.89 -7.19 -22.36
C ASN A 284 -3.53 -6.57 -22.09
N THR A 285 -3.01 -5.73 -23.00
CA THR A 285 -1.71 -5.10 -22.81
C THR A 285 -1.76 -3.60 -22.98
N ALA A 286 -0.91 -2.88 -22.25
CA ALA A 286 -0.41 -1.59 -22.68
C ALA A 286 1.02 -1.74 -23.18
N ARG A 287 1.39 -0.99 -24.22
CA ARG A 287 2.70 -1.06 -24.86
C ARG A 287 3.39 0.27 -24.82
N LEU A 288 4.68 0.22 -24.61
CA LEU A 288 5.58 1.38 -24.59
C LEU A 288 6.43 1.37 -25.84
N TRP A 289 6.46 2.48 -26.55
CA TRP A 289 7.16 2.67 -27.81
C TRP A 289 8.13 3.84 -27.70
N ASP A 290 9.27 3.73 -28.36
CA ASP A 290 10.17 4.87 -28.57
C ASP A 290 9.63 5.72 -29.75
N ALA A 291 9.46 7.02 -29.53
CA ALA A 291 8.80 7.91 -30.47
C ALA A 291 9.69 8.28 -31.68
N GLU A 292 11.01 8.15 -31.57
CA GLU A 292 11.97 8.46 -32.62
C GLU A 292 12.27 7.23 -33.49
N SER A 293 12.62 6.12 -32.85
CA SER A 293 12.96 4.87 -33.55
C SER A 293 11.73 4.05 -33.92
N HIS A 294 10.55 4.36 -33.36
CA HIS A 294 9.29 3.66 -33.56
C HIS A 294 9.30 2.19 -33.08
N GLN A 295 10.26 1.80 -32.23
CA GLN A 295 10.42 0.44 -31.73
C GLN A 295 9.64 0.22 -30.45
N LEU A 296 9.17 -1.02 -30.27
CA LEU A 296 8.55 -1.48 -29.02
C LEU A 296 9.64 -1.64 -27.95
N ILE A 297 9.49 -0.96 -26.80
CA ILE A 297 10.46 -1.02 -25.70
C ILE A 297 9.89 -1.68 -24.42
N GLY A 298 8.57 -1.78 -24.28
CA GLY A 298 7.97 -2.42 -23.09
C GLY A 298 6.55 -2.90 -23.32
N VAL A 299 6.13 -3.89 -22.50
CA VAL A 299 4.77 -4.44 -22.51
C VAL A 299 4.30 -4.62 -21.07
N PHE A 300 3.19 -3.95 -20.72
CA PHE A 300 2.52 -4.03 -19.42
C PHE A 300 1.27 -4.93 -19.57
N ARG A 301 1.15 -5.97 -18.75
CA ARG A 301 0.10 -7.00 -18.89
C ARG A 301 -0.93 -6.92 -17.77
N HIS A 302 -2.18 -7.04 -18.15
CA HIS A 302 -3.34 -7.23 -17.29
C HIS A 302 -4.02 -8.57 -17.58
N ASP A 303 -4.95 -8.96 -16.71
CA ASP A 303 -5.74 -10.17 -16.88
C ASP A 303 -6.87 -9.97 -17.92
N ASP A 304 -7.39 -8.73 -18.00
CA ASP A 304 -8.45 -8.32 -18.94
C ASP A 304 -8.01 -7.10 -19.78
N PRO A 305 -8.83 -6.66 -20.78
CA PRO A 305 -8.54 -5.53 -21.66
C PRO A 305 -8.05 -4.28 -20.95
N VAL A 306 -6.98 -3.68 -21.47
CA VAL A 306 -6.48 -2.38 -21.03
C VAL A 306 -7.10 -1.29 -21.88
N VAL A 307 -7.81 -0.35 -21.25
CA VAL A 307 -8.62 0.66 -21.96
C VAL A 307 -8.03 2.07 -21.92
N CYS A 308 -7.18 2.36 -20.92
CA CYS A 308 -6.52 3.65 -20.81
C CYS A 308 -5.11 3.51 -20.25
N ALA A 309 -4.19 4.37 -20.67
CA ALA A 309 -2.85 4.48 -20.13
C ALA A 309 -2.38 5.94 -20.18
N ALA A 310 -1.63 6.36 -19.15
CA ALA A 310 -1.09 7.71 -19.03
C ALA A 310 0.28 7.70 -18.35
N PHE A 311 1.16 8.62 -18.73
CA PHE A 311 2.45 8.82 -18.08
C PHE A 311 2.34 9.68 -16.83
N SER A 312 3.26 9.46 -15.88
CA SER A 312 3.54 10.42 -14.80
C SER A 312 4.23 11.68 -15.37
N PRO A 313 4.12 12.84 -14.70
CA PRO A 313 4.71 14.10 -15.18
C PRO A 313 6.21 14.06 -15.40
N ASP A 314 6.93 13.21 -14.68
CA ASP A 314 8.38 12.99 -14.84
C ASP A 314 8.73 11.93 -15.89
N GLY A 315 7.74 11.29 -16.52
CA GLY A 315 7.90 10.25 -17.52
C GLY A 315 8.42 8.91 -17.00
N ARG A 316 8.63 8.76 -15.68
CA ARG A 316 9.22 7.56 -15.10
C ARG A 316 8.23 6.44 -14.82
N GLN A 317 6.98 6.77 -14.73
CA GLN A 317 5.90 5.82 -14.46
C GLN A 317 4.82 5.90 -15.54
N VAL A 318 4.09 4.78 -15.67
CA VAL A 318 2.87 4.69 -16.47
C VAL A 318 1.78 4.15 -15.58
N VAL A 319 0.58 4.74 -15.62
CA VAL A 319 -0.61 4.16 -15.01
C VAL A 319 -1.52 3.59 -16.10
N THR A 320 -2.09 2.42 -15.85
CA THR A 320 -3.00 1.71 -16.76
C THR A 320 -4.32 1.41 -16.10
N ALA A 321 -5.41 1.52 -16.83
CA ALA A 321 -6.77 1.12 -16.43
C ALA A 321 -7.21 -0.11 -17.18
N SER A 322 -7.83 -1.06 -16.49
CA SER A 322 -8.30 -2.30 -17.09
C SER A 322 -9.73 -2.65 -16.67
N THR A 323 -10.39 -3.41 -17.54
CA THR A 323 -11.69 -4.00 -17.23
C THR A 323 -11.63 -5.07 -16.15
N ASP A 324 -10.42 -5.49 -15.72
CA ASP A 324 -10.18 -6.34 -14.54
C ASP A 324 -10.50 -5.63 -13.21
N LYS A 325 -11.09 -4.42 -13.26
CA LYS A 325 -11.46 -3.55 -12.12
C LYS A 325 -10.27 -2.93 -11.39
N ILE A 326 -9.07 -3.05 -11.92
CA ILE A 326 -7.83 -2.63 -11.29
C ILE A 326 -7.12 -1.60 -12.16
N ALA A 327 -6.56 -0.57 -11.53
CA ALA A 327 -5.53 0.25 -12.16
C ALA A 327 -4.15 -0.12 -11.59
N ARG A 328 -3.11 -0.10 -12.44
CA ARG A 328 -1.73 -0.44 -12.03
C ARG A 328 -0.78 0.69 -12.40
N ILE A 329 0.17 0.97 -11.51
CA ILE A 329 1.29 1.89 -11.77
C ILE A 329 2.52 1.05 -12.07
N TRP A 330 3.22 1.39 -13.15
CA TRP A 330 4.39 0.67 -13.65
C TRP A 330 5.60 1.58 -13.70
N ASP A 331 6.77 1.08 -13.35
CA ASP A 331 8.04 1.76 -13.61
C ASP A 331 8.45 1.54 -15.06
N VAL A 332 8.70 2.63 -15.77
CA VAL A 332 9.02 2.62 -17.22
C VAL A 332 10.34 1.91 -17.52
N ALA A 333 11.35 2.07 -16.66
CA ALA A 333 12.68 1.53 -16.89
C ALA A 333 12.75 0.01 -16.67
N SER A 334 12.05 -0.49 -15.66
CA SER A 334 12.07 -1.92 -15.31
C SER A 334 10.91 -2.72 -15.91
N GLY A 335 9.83 -2.05 -16.33
CA GLY A 335 8.58 -2.68 -16.77
C GLY A 335 7.80 -3.39 -15.66
N ARG A 336 8.15 -3.16 -14.37
CA ARG A 336 7.52 -3.82 -13.23
C ARG A 336 6.42 -2.96 -12.61
N PRO A 337 5.34 -3.57 -12.10
CA PRO A 337 4.34 -2.82 -11.36
C PRO A 337 4.92 -2.32 -10.03
N THR A 338 4.71 -1.04 -9.74
CA THR A 338 5.09 -0.39 -8.48
C THR A 338 3.91 -0.23 -7.53
N ALA A 339 2.68 -0.20 -8.07
CA ALA A 339 1.47 -0.14 -7.28
C ALA A 339 0.28 -0.79 -8.00
N VAL A 340 -0.63 -1.31 -7.20
CA VAL A 340 -1.93 -1.85 -7.62
C VAL A 340 -3.01 -1.06 -6.90
N LEU A 341 -3.94 -0.44 -7.66
CA LEU A 341 -4.99 0.42 -7.13
C LEU A 341 -6.31 -0.35 -7.18
N VAL A 342 -6.64 -0.97 -6.07
CA VAL A 342 -7.83 -1.82 -5.91
C VAL A 342 -8.86 -1.11 -5.05
N GLY A 343 -10.14 -1.27 -5.40
CA GLY A 343 -11.27 -0.68 -4.65
C GLY A 343 -12.47 -0.36 -5.54
N HIS A 344 -12.30 -0.24 -6.85
CA HIS A 344 -13.43 -0.16 -7.78
C HIS A 344 -14.19 -1.50 -7.86
N ARG A 345 -15.52 -1.42 -7.96
CA ARG A 345 -16.40 -2.59 -8.01
C ARG A 345 -16.69 -3.09 -9.41
N ASP A 346 -16.32 -2.28 -10.42
CA ASP A 346 -16.53 -2.58 -11.82
C ASP A 346 -15.36 -2.05 -12.66
N ALA A 347 -15.36 -2.32 -13.96
CA ALA A 347 -14.30 -1.97 -14.90
C ALA A 347 -13.79 -0.53 -14.70
N VAL A 348 -12.47 -0.35 -14.66
CA VAL A 348 -11.80 0.96 -14.63
C VAL A 348 -11.55 1.41 -16.06
N TRP A 349 -12.10 2.59 -16.44
CA TRP A 349 -12.07 3.07 -17.82
C TRP A 349 -11.11 4.22 -18.08
N GLY A 350 -10.90 5.09 -17.12
CA GLY A 350 -9.99 6.21 -17.28
C GLY A 350 -9.00 6.32 -16.14
N VAL A 351 -7.80 6.76 -16.46
CA VAL A 351 -6.74 7.06 -15.51
C VAL A 351 -6.01 8.34 -15.88
N ALA A 352 -5.56 9.09 -14.90
CA ALA A 352 -4.70 10.26 -15.06
C ALA A 352 -3.81 10.46 -13.84
N PHE A 353 -2.55 10.90 -14.04
CA PHE A 353 -1.72 11.45 -12.96
C PHE A 353 -2.06 12.92 -12.72
N SER A 354 -1.90 13.40 -11.48
CA SER A 354 -1.82 14.83 -11.18
C SER A 354 -0.52 15.42 -11.75
N HIS A 355 -0.50 16.73 -11.99
CA HIS A 355 0.68 17.40 -12.56
C HIS A 355 1.85 17.48 -11.57
N ASP A 356 1.59 17.40 -10.26
CA ASP A 356 2.60 17.26 -9.22
C ASP A 356 3.12 15.81 -9.04
N GLY A 357 2.52 14.84 -9.74
CA GLY A 357 2.89 13.43 -9.71
C GLY A 357 2.53 12.68 -8.43
N LYS A 358 1.86 13.34 -7.46
CA LYS A 358 1.54 12.72 -6.16
C LYS A 358 0.28 11.89 -6.17
N TRP A 359 -0.61 12.13 -7.13
CA TRP A 359 -1.92 11.52 -7.16
C TRP A 359 -2.21 10.83 -8.49
N VAL A 360 -3.04 9.82 -8.43
CA VAL A 360 -3.66 9.19 -9.60
C VAL A 360 -5.16 9.30 -9.44
N ALA A 361 -5.86 9.72 -10.49
CA ALA A 361 -7.32 9.65 -10.57
C ALA A 361 -7.75 8.48 -11.44
N THR A 362 -8.82 7.79 -11.06
CA THR A 362 -9.45 6.71 -11.83
C THR A 362 -10.95 6.94 -11.98
N SER A 363 -11.52 6.48 -13.08
CA SER A 363 -12.97 6.47 -13.31
C SER A 363 -13.46 5.06 -13.64
N SER A 364 -14.69 4.72 -13.22
CA SER A 364 -15.20 3.34 -13.31
C SER A 364 -16.70 3.26 -13.66
N TYR A 365 -17.07 2.10 -14.18
CA TYR A 365 -18.46 1.70 -14.37
C TYR A 365 -19.22 1.53 -13.05
N ASP A 366 -18.54 1.52 -11.90
CA ASP A 366 -19.16 1.54 -10.57
C ASP A 366 -19.78 2.91 -10.20
N LEU A 367 -19.92 3.83 -11.17
CA LEU A 367 -20.50 5.18 -11.06
C LEU A 367 -19.63 6.14 -10.22
N THR A 368 -18.37 5.80 -9.95
CA THR A 368 -17.46 6.63 -9.15
C THR A 368 -16.20 7.02 -9.90
N ALA A 369 -15.63 8.16 -9.52
CA ALA A 369 -14.22 8.44 -9.70
C ALA A 369 -13.52 8.43 -8.36
N ARG A 370 -12.23 8.07 -8.33
CA ARG A 370 -11.42 7.98 -7.11
C ARG A 370 -10.07 8.65 -7.29
N ILE A 371 -9.52 9.17 -6.21
CA ILE A 371 -8.12 9.62 -6.13
C ILE A 371 -7.33 8.66 -5.25
N TRP A 372 -6.12 8.36 -5.69
CA TRP A 372 -5.16 7.47 -5.05
C TRP A 372 -3.83 8.17 -4.87
N ARG A 373 -3.07 7.81 -3.82
CA ARG A 373 -1.68 8.24 -3.70
C ARG A 373 -0.81 7.48 -4.72
N ALA A 374 -0.06 8.21 -5.53
CA ALA A 374 0.78 7.64 -6.60
C ALA A 374 2.13 7.12 -6.08
N GLY A 375 2.71 7.80 -5.11
CA GLY A 375 4.01 7.46 -4.52
C GLY A 375 3.97 6.20 -3.65
N GLU A 376 5.15 5.72 -3.25
CA GLU A 376 5.28 4.77 -2.16
C GLU A 376 4.66 5.39 -0.91
N ASP A 377 3.94 4.60 -0.13
CA ASP A 377 3.14 5.08 1.00
C ASP A 377 4.00 5.93 1.94
N ALA A 378 3.45 7.03 2.45
CA ALA A 378 4.06 7.85 3.51
C ALA A 378 4.40 7.04 4.78
N HIS A 379 4.06 5.75 4.80
CA HIS A 379 4.24 4.77 5.87
C HIS A 379 5.32 3.74 5.60
N VAL A 380 5.87 3.70 4.37
CA VAL A 380 6.93 2.76 4.00
C VAL A 380 7.98 3.52 3.20
N VAL A 381 9.14 3.73 3.79
CA VAL A 381 10.30 4.28 3.07
C VAL A 381 11.09 3.13 2.48
N ALA A 382 11.19 3.06 1.16
CA ALA A 382 11.96 2.05 0.44
C ALA A 382 13.40 2.51 0.22
N LEU A 383 14.35 1.71 0.69
CA LEU A 383 15.78 1.91 0.55
C LEU A 383 16.30 0.98 -0.56
N ALA A 384 16.43 1.49 -1.78
CA ALA A 384 16.70 0.70 -2.97
C ALA A 384 18.17 0.29 -3.11
N HIS A 385 18.41 -0.99 -3.31
CA HIS A 385 19.69 -1.59 -3.66
C HIS A 385 19.61 -2.30 -5.02
N ARG A 386 20.73 -2.40 -5.70
CA ARG A 386 20.81 -3.18 -6.96
C ARG A 386 20.80 -4.69 -6.73
N TYR A 387 21.16 -5.13 -5.52
CA TYR A 387 21.32 -6.53 -5.14
C TYR A 387 20.61 -6.79 -3.81
N PRO A 388 20.33 -8.06 -3.45
CA PRO A 388 19.71 -8.44 -2.19
C PRO A 388 20.29 -7.73 -0.97
N VAL A 389 19.41 -7.32 -0.07
CA VAL A 389 19.74 -6.71 1.23
C VAL A 389 19.74 -7.79 2.29
N THR A 390 20.89 -7.99 2.93
CA THR A 390 21.13 -9.08 3.89
C THR A 390 20.79 -8.69 5.31
N SER A 391 20.98 -7.42 5.67
CA SER A 391 20.76 -6.93 7.04
C SER A 391 20.48 -5.44 7.04
N ALA A 392 19.72 -4.96 8.03
CA ALA A 392 19.46 -3.54 8.26
C ALA A 392 19.36 -3.27 9.77
N ALA A 393 19.77 -2.06 10.20
CA ALA A 393 19.68 -1.62 11.59
C ALA A 393 19.50 -0.11 11.69
N PHE A 394 18.73 0.36 12.67
CA PHE A 394 18.60 1.78 13.01
C PHE A 394 19.80 2.28 13.82
N SER A 395 20.12 3.57 13.67
CA SER A 395 20.96 4.28 14.62
C SER A 395 20.23 4.48 15.96
N PRO A 396 20.94 4.67 17.09
CA PRO A 396 20.30 4.84 18.39
C PRO A 396 19.42 6.09 18.51
N ASP A 397 19.62 7.10 17.68
CA ASP A 397 18.79 8.30 17.59
C ASP A 397 17.54 8.08 16.70
N GLY A 398 17.44 6.94 16.01
CA GLY A 398 16.34 6.63 15.10
C GLY A 398 16.35 7.41 13.77
N LEU A 399 17.33 8.30 13.54
CA LEU A 399 17.35 9.19 12.37
C LEU A 399 18.03 8.58 11.15
N ARG A 400 18.87 7.56 11.34
CA ARG A 400 19.61 6.88 10.28
C ARG A 400 19.33 5.37 10.27
N VAL A 401 19.44 4.76 9.10
CA VAL A 401 19.46 3.30 8.93
C VAL A 401 20.74 2.92 8.20
N VAL A 402 21.40 1.86 8.64
CA VAL A 402 22.47 1.21 7.89
C VAL A 402 21.95 -0.10 7.30
N THR A 403 22.27 -0.36 6.03
CA THR A 403 21.92 -1.58 5.32
C THR A 403 23.15 -2.27 4.79
N ALA A 404 23.16 -3.60 4.77
CA ALA A 404 24.18 -4.43 4.14
C ALA A 404 23.63 -5.14 2.92
N SER A 405 24.48 -5.40 1.92
CA SER A 405 24.07 -6.05 0.68
C SER A 405 25.08 -7.04 0.14
N VAL A 406 24.61 -7.96 -0.67
CA VAL A 406 25.42 -8.93 -1.44
C VAL A 406 26.46 -8.22 -2.34
N ASP A 407 26.25 -6.95 -2.68
CA ASP A 407 27.19 -6.13 -3.46
C ASP A 407 28.48 -5.74 -2.71
N ARG A 408 28.71 -6.31 -1.49
CA ARG A 408 29.87 -6.10 -0.61
C ARG A 408 29.98 -4.68 -0.07
N LYS A 409 28.87 -3.93 -0.05
CA LYS A 409 28.79 -2.56 0.46
C LYS A 409 27.73 -2.47 1.54
N ALA A 410 28.00 -1.64 2.53
CA ALA A 410 26.96 -1.15 3.43
C ALA A 410 26.65 0.31 3.07
N ARG A 411 25.40 0.74 3.30
CA ARG A 411 24.93 2.10 3.01
C ARG A 411 24.26 2.69 4.23
N ILE A 412 24.50 3.97 4.45
CA ILE A 412 23.85 4.75 5.49
C ILE A 412 22.78 5.61 4.83
N TRP A 413 21.57 5.60 5.38
CA TRP A 413 20.40 6.28 4.85
C TRP A 413 19.78 7.19 5.89
N GLU A 414 19.18 8.28 5.45
CA GLU A 414 18.31 9.13 6.26
C GLU A 414 16.90 8.54 6.32
N VAL A 415 16.37 8.34 7.54
CA VAL A 415 15.07 7.65 7.73
C VAL A 415 13.92 8.42 7.11
N SER A 416 13.88 9.75 7.28
CA SER A 416 12.77 10.60 6.86
C SER A 416 12.61 10.72 5.34
N THR A 417 13.71 10.59 4.59
CA THR A 417 13.74 10.85 3.13
C THR A 417 14.12 9.63 2.30
N GLY A 418 14.67 8.57 2.93
CA GLY A 418 15.25 7.43 2.22
C GLY A 418 16.51 7.77 1.40
N ARG A 419 17.10 8.95 1.63
CA ARG A 419 18.30 9.40 0.92
C ARG A 419 19.55 8.71 1.43
N THR A 420 20.40 8.20 0.53
CA THR A 420 21.73 7.67 0.87
C THR A 420 22.64 8.80 1.38
N LEU A 421 23.14 8.65 2.61
CA LEU A 421 24.09 9.59 3.21
C LEU A 421 25.54 9.19 2.91
N ALA A 422 25.86 7.89 3.01
CA ALA A 422 27.21 7.38 2.80
C ALA A 422 27.25 5.92 2.34
N VAL A 423 28.39 5.49 1.78
CA VAL A 423 28.61 4.11 1.33
C VAL A 423 29.93 3.59 1.90
N LEU A 424 29.86 2.53 2.70
CA LEU A 424 31.00 1.82 3.31
C LEU A 424 31.54 0.81 2.30
N LYS A 425 32.77 1.00 1.85
CA LYS A 425 33.44 0.16 0.84
C LYS A 425 34.73 -0.42 1.41
N GLY A 426 34.95 -1.72 1.23
CA GLY A 426 36.22 -2.34 1.67
C GLY A 426 36.14 -3.86 1.85
N HIS A 427 34.97 -4.42 2.12
CA HIS A 427 34.82 -5.87 2.22
C HIS A 427 35.06 -6.58 0.87
N GLY A 428 35.72 -7.74 0.93
CA GLY A 428 35.98 -8.60 -0.23
C GLY A 428 34.85 -9.60 -0.53
N GLY A 429 33.94 -9.84 0.42
CA GLY A 429 32.80 -10.75 0.34
C GLY A 429 31.48 -10.08 0.69
N THR A 430 30.38 -10.82 0.56
CA THR A 430 29.03 -10.40 0.98
C THR A 430 29.08 -9.89 2.44
N ILE A 431 28.41 -8.78 2.75
CA ILE A 431 28.22 -8.33 4.11
C ILE A 431 26.97 -9.02 4.66
N SER A 432 27.12 -9.82 5.69
CA SER A 432 26.05 -10.66 6.27
C SER A 432 25.24 -9.93 7.36
N SER A 433 25.90 -9.03 8.12
CA SER A 433 25.30 -8.33 9.26
C SER A 433 25.85 -6.92 9.41
N VAL A 434 24.99 -6.00 9.85
CA VAL A 434 25.36 -4.63 10.23
C VAL A 434 24.71 -4.22 11.56
N ALA A 435 25.37 -3.35 12.32
CA ALA A 435 24.85 -2.75 13.52
C ALA A 435 25.52 -1.39 13.79
N PHE A 436 24.78 -0.44 14.38
CA PHE A 436 25.37 0.74 15.00
C PHE A 436 25.91 0.42 16.39
N SER A 437 26.93 1.14 16.84
CA SER A 437 27.32 1.17 18.25
C SER A 437 26.27 1.91 19.09
N PRO A 438 26.15 1.62 20.40
CA PRO A 438 25.16 2.28 21.25
C PRO A 438 25.28 3.81 21.33
N ASP A 439 26.45 4.37 21.06
CA ASP A 439 26.69 5.80 20.97
C ASP A 439 26.36 6.41 19.58
N GLY A 440 26.02 5.54 18.60
CA GLY A 440 25.71 5.96 17.22
C GLY A 440 26.91 6.43 16.39
N GLN A 441 28.13 6.42 16.97
CA GLN A 441 29.32 6.98 16.31
C GLN A 441 30.04 5.96 15.42
N ARG A 442 29.82 4.68 15.63
CA ARG A 442 30.47 3.60 14.88
C ARG A 442 29.48 2.64 14.27
N ILE A 443 29.88 2.01 13.17
CA ILE A 443 29.14 0.94 12.50
C ILE A 443 30.00 -0.31 12.50
N LEU A 444 29.40 -1.45 12.78
CA LEU A 444 30.00 -2.77 12.73
C LEU A 444 29.42 -3.53 11.57
N THR A 445 30.29 -4.16 10.78
CA THR A 445 29.91 -5.03 9.65
C THR A 445 30.56 -6.39 9.79
N ALA A 446 29.83 -7.46 9.49
CA ALA A 446 30.36 -8.83 9.38
C ALA A 446 30.27 -9.31 7.92
N SER A 447 31.26 -10.08 7.45
CA SER A 447 31.33 -10.46 6.04
C SER A 447 31.82 -11.89 5.82
N GLU A 448 31.41 -12.44 4.67
CA GLU A 448 31.91 -13.69 4.12
C GLU A 448 33.42 -13.64 3.82
N ASP A 449 34.06 -12.46 3.82
CA ASP A 449 35.52 -12.31 3.66
C ASP A 449 36.30 -12.71 4.94
N LYS A 450 35.62 -13.35 5.92
CA LYS A 450 36.17 -13.84 7.20
C LYS A 450 36.54 -12.73 8.17
N SER A 451 36.12 -11.48 7.90
CA SER A 451 36.42 -10.33 8.75
C SER A 451 35.13 -9.67 9.27
N ALA A 452 35.23 -9.03 10.41
CA ALA A 452 34.32 -7.97 10.79
C ALA A 452 35.07 -6.64 10.78
N ARG A 453 34.38 -5.53 10.50
CA ARG A 453 35.01 -4.20 10.42
C ARG A 453 34.21 -3.19 11.20
N ILE A 454 34.94 -2.26 11.82
CA ILE A 454 34.38 -1.10 12.52
C ILE A 454 34.66 0.13 11.68
N TRP A 455 33.62 0.93 11.46
CA TRP A 455 33.61 2.13 10.63
C TRP A 455 33.18 3.31 11.46
N ASP A 456 33.64 4.50 11.14
CA ASP A 456 33.11 5.75 11.63
C ASP A 456 31.79 6.07 10.90
N ALA A 457 30.75 6.35 11.67
CA ALA A 457 29.38 6.49 11.12
C ALA A 457 29.16 7.80 10.36
N ASP A 458 29.95 8.84 10.64
CA ASP A 458 29.80 10.16 10.00
C ASP A 458 30.69 10.30 8.78
N THR A 459 31.94 9.82 8.87
CA THR A 459 32.93 9.93 7.79
C THR A 459 32.95 8.73 6.84
N ALA A 460 32.29 7.61 7.22
CA ALA A 460 32.32 6.34 6.51
C ALA A 460 33.74 5.70 6.39
N HIS A 461 34.73 6.20 7.13
CA HIS A 461 36.07 5.64 7.12
C HIS A 461 36.17 4.38 7.97
N GLN A 462 36.97 3.42 7.51
CA GLN A 462 37.26 2.21 8.24
C GLN A 462 38.21 2.51 9.43
N ILE A 463 37.75 2.20 10.66
CA ILE A 463 38.53 2.37 11.89
C ILE A 463 39.37 1.12 12.18
N LYS A 464 38.73 -0.07 12.15
CA LYS A 464 39.38 -1.35 12.52
C LYS A 464 38.92 -2.49 11.63
N VAL A 465 39.77 -3.50 11.52
CA VAL A 465 39.45 -4.81 10.91
C VAL A 465 39.68 -5.87 12.00
N LEU A 466 38.67 -6.66 12.29
CA LEU A 466 38.72 -7.78 13.24
C LEU A 466 38.96 -9.07 12.45
N MET A 467 40.20 -9.56 12.48
CA MET A 467 40.61 -10.75 11.74
C MET A 467 41.02 -11.88 12.67
N GLY A 468 40.65 -13.10 12.30
CA GLY A 468 41.01 -14.28 13.08
C GLY A 468 40.08 -15.47 12.80
N HIS A 469 38.89 -15.24 12.33
CA HIS A 469 37.98 -16.32 11.93
C HIS A 469 38.51 -17.05 10.68
N GLU A 470 38.31 -18.37 10.64
CA GLU A 470 38.77 -19.23 9.56
C GLU A 470 37.72 -19.36 8.42
N ALA A 471 36.46 -18.98 8.69
CA ALA A 471 35.35 -18.99 7.70
C ALA A 471 34.57 -17.68 7.75
N ALA A 472 33.50 -17.59 6.95
CA ALA A 472 32.61 -16.43 6.87
C ALA A 472 32.15 -15.97 8.26
N VAL A 473 32.11 -14.67 8.50
CA VAL A 473 31.53 -14.08 9.70
C VAL A 473 30.08 -13.73 9.40
N ASP A 474 29.15 -14.44 10.08
CA ASP A 474 27.73 -14.37 9.78
C ASP A 474 27.02 -13.26 10.54
N SER A 475 27.47 -13.00 11.79
CA SER A 475 26.84 -12.05 12.71
C SER A 475 27.89 -11.32 13.53
N ALA A 476 27.63 -10.05 13.83
CA ALA A 476 28.42 -9.25 14.75
C ALA A 476 27.53 -8.27 15.52
N ALA A 477 27.80 -8.08 16.81
CA ALA A 477 27.06 -7.16 17.66
C ALA A 477 27.99 -6.47 18.67
N PHE A 478 27.68 -5.20 19.00
CA PHE A 478 28.32 -4.49 20.12
C PHE A 478 27.71 -4.91 21.46
N SER A 479 28.48 -4.80 22.52
CA SER A 479 27.97 -4.77 23.90
C SER A 479 27.24 -3.44 24.16
N ALA A 480 26.36 -3.43 25.17
CA ALA A 480 25.58 -2.25 25.52
C ALA A 480 26.42 -1.02 25.92
N ASP A 481 27.65 -1.22 26.42
CA ASP A 481 28.60 -0.16 26.73
C ASP A 481 29.45 0.26 25.50
N GLY A 482 29.31 -0.44 24.36
CA GLY A 482 30.09 -0.19 23.14
C GLY A 482 31.56 -0.53 23.20
N LEU A 483 32.03 -1.15 24.30
CA LEU A 483 33.45 -1.46 24.51
C LEU A 483 33.85 -2.80 23.90
N TRP A 484 32.90 -3.69 23.71
CA TRP A 484 33.15 -5.04 23.22
C TRP A 484 32.35 -5.35 21.98
N VAL A 485 32.87 -6.24 21.17
CA VAL A 485 32.18 -6.80 19.98
C VAL A 485 32.18 -8.33 20.13
N VAL A 486 31.04 -8.95 19.83
CA VAL A 486 30.95 -10.40 19.63
C VAL A 486 30.73 -10.69 18.16
N THR A 487 31.42 -11.67 17.62
CA THR A 487 31.25 -12.18 16.26
C THR A 487 30.94 -13.67 16.29
N ALA A 488 30.07 -14.14 15.41
CA ALA A 488 29.79 -15.55 15.15
C ALA A 488 30.14 -15.92 13.73
N SER A 489 30.76 -17.08 13.51
CA SER A 489 31.29 -17.49 12.22
C SER A 489 30.92 -18.92 11.86
N ALA A 490 30.85 -19.17 10.54
CA ALA A 490 30.72 -20.51 9.95
C ALA A 490 31.89 -21.47 10.34
N ASP A 491 32.97 -20.95 11.02
CA ASP A 491 34.01 -21.77 11.63
C ASP A 491 33.55 -22.46 12.94
N LYS A 492 32.28 -22.25 13.33
CA LYS A 492 31.63 -22.79 14.57
C LYS A 492 32.12 -22.17 15.87
N THR A 493 32.81 -21.03 15.80
CA THR A 493 33.24 -20.26 16.95
C THR A 493 32.54 -18.92 17.02
N ALA A 494 32.34 -18.43 18.23
CA ALA A 494 32.09 -17.00 18.43
C ALA A 494 33.33 -16.41 19.14
N ARG A 495 33.62 -15.14 18.79
CA ARG A 495 34.81 -14.47 19.34
C ARG A 495 34.42 -13.12 19.94
N ILE A 496 35.11 -12.76 21.04
CA ILE A 496 34.93 -11.47 21.69
C ILE A 496 36.16 -10.63 21.44
N TRP A 497 35.94 -9.37 21.07
CA TRP A 497 36.95 -8.40 20.66
C TRP A 497 36.81 -7.14 21.49
N ASN A 498 37.92 -6.49 21.82
CA ASN A 498 37.88 -5.12 22.29
C ASN A 498 37.59 -4.18 21.13
N ALA A 499 36.50 -3.40 21.20
CA ALA A 499 36.06 -2.54 20.12
C ALA A 499 37.00 -1.38 19.78
N THR A 500 37.87 -0.98 20.72
CA THR A 500 38.86 0.12 20.58
C THR A 500 40.19 -0.36 20.04
N SER A 501 40.77 -1.43 20.65
CA SER A 501 42.06 -1.94 20.19
C SER A 501 41.92 -2.85 18.98
N GLY A 502 40.80 -3.54 18.80
CA GLY A 502 40.57 -4.57 17.78
C GLY A 502 41.16 -5.92 18.18
N GLU A 503 41.65 -6.07 19.42
CA GLU A 503 42.25 -7.32 19.93
C GLU A 503 41.20 -8.36 20.29
N GLN A 504 41.44 -9.61 19.90
CA GLN A 504 40.63 -10.74 20.32
C GLN A 504 40.93 -11.10 21.76
N THR A 505 39.91 -11.19 22.63
CA THR A 505 40.06 -11.50 24.05
C THR A 505 39.62 -12.91 24.39
N VAL A 506 38.56 -13.42 23.79
CA VAL A 506 37.96 -14.72 24.09
C VAL A 506 37.52 -15.43 22.83
N VAL A 507 37.67 -16.77 22.81
CA VAL A 507 37.09 -17.64 21.80
C VAL A 507 36.08 -18.57 22.47
N LEU A 508 34.84 -18.54 22.03
CA LEU A 508 33.75 -19.41 22.50
C LEU A 508 33.67 -20.62 21.56
N THR A 509 34.03 -21.80 22.09
CA THR A 509 34.07 -23.06 21.34
C THR A 509 33.13 -24.07 21.97
N GLY A 510 32.57 -24.99 21.16
CA GLY A 510 31.75 -26.07 21.69
C GLY A 510 30.56 -26.43 20.81
N HIS A 511 30.14 -25.56 19.92
CA HIS A 511 29.11 -25.91 18.96
C HIS A 511 29.60 -27.01 18.00
N SER A 512 28.71 -27.94 17.68
CA SER A 512 28.94 -29.07 16.77
C SER A 512 27.96 -28.94 15.59
N GLY A 513 28.15 -29.63 14.51
CA GLY A 513 27.24 -29.58 13.37
C GLY A 513 27.98 -29.74 12.04
N PRO A 514 27.32 -29.97 10.90
CA PRO A 514 27.96 -30.15 9.60
C PRO A 514 28.67 -28.86 9.16
N ARG A 515 29.87 -29.01 8.57
CA ARG A 515 30.55 -27.88 7.89
C ARG A 515 29.80 -27.53 6.63
N GLY A 516 29.49 -26.24 6.43
CA GLY A 516 29.03 -25.76 5.14
C GLY A 516 27.67 -25.07 5.06
N ARG A 517 26.86 -25.09 6.11
CA ARG A 517 25.66 -24.25 6.34
C ARG A 517 25.27 -24.37 7.81
N PRO A 518 25.70 -23.49 8.67
CA PRO A 518 24.75 -22.71 9.42
C PRO A 518 25.23 -21.28 9.59
N TYR A 519 24.34 -20.33 9.42
CA TYR A 519 24.54 -18.98 9.86
C TYR A 519 24.67 -18.99 11.40
N GLY A 520 25.81 -18.51 11.91
CA GLY A 520 26.00 -18.32 13.34
C GLY A 520 25.39 -16.99 13.78
N SER A 521 24.73 -16.98 14.93
CA SER A 521 24.21 -15.76 15.57
C SER A 521 24.83 -15.62 16.95
N ALA A 522 25.18 -14.38 17.34
CA ALA A 522 25.66 -14.07 18.70
C ALA A 522 25.13 -12.70 19.12
N ALA A 523 24.71 -12.59 20.38
CA ALA A 523 24.22 -11.34 20.96
C ALA A 523 24.60 -11.25 22.45
N PHE A 524 24.92 -10.03 22.91
CA PHE A 524 25.08 -9.74 24.33
C PHE A 524 23.75 -9.65 25.07
N SER A 525 23.72 -9.99 26.35
CA SER A 525 22.62 -9.55 27.23
C SER A 525 22.68 -8.03 27.42
N PRO A 526 21.55 -7.37 27.76
CA PRO A 526 21.49 -5.92 27.94
C PRO A 526 22.46 -5.40 29.04
N ASP A 527 22.76 -6.22 30.04
CA ASP A 527 23.74 -5.91 31.11
C ASP A 527 25.20 -6.21 30.73
N GLY A 528 25.44 -6.73 29.52
CA GLY A 528 26.75 -7.08 28.99
C GLY A 528 27.43 -8.27 29.64
N ARG A 529 26.76 -8.99 30.60
CA ARG A 529 27.37 -10.07 31.36
C ARG A 529 27.33 -11.42 30.67
N LEU A 530 26.31 -11.64 29.84
CA LEU A 530 26.10 -12.90 29.16
C LEU A 530 26.14 -12.69 27.63
N ILE A 531 26.41 -13.76 26.92
CA ILE A 531 26.30 -13.86 25.47
C ILE A 531 25.44 -15.08 25.17
N VAL A 532 24.50 -14.95 24.26
CA VAL A 532 23.79 -16.06 23.64
C VAL A 532 24.39 -16.31 22.26
N THR A 533 24.65 -17.56 21.92
CA THR A 533 25.10 -18.01 20.60
C THR A 533 24.14 -19.07 20.07
N ALA A 534 23.89 -19.07 18.77
CA ALA A 534 23.08 -20.06 18.09
C ALA A 534 23.79 -20.51 16.82
N PHE A 535 23.72 -21.81 16.54
CA PHE A 535 24.31 -22.42 15.36
C PHE A 535 23.44 -23.58 14.85
N GLY A 536 23.89 -24.24 13.78
CA GLY A 536 23.17 -25.35 13.15
C GLY A 536 23.18 -26.69 13.94
N ASP A 537 23.63 -26.71 15.19
CA ASP A 537 23.61 -27.89 16.04
C ASP A 537 22.36 -28.02 16.92
N GLU A 538 21.25 -27.36 16.49
CA GLU A 538 19.93 -27.42 17.16
C GLU A 538 19.93 -26.85 18.60
N THR A 539 21.04 -26.23 19.03
CA THR A 539 21.18 -25.65 20.37
C THR A 539 21.51 -24.16 20.33
N ALA A 540 21.00 -23.41 21.31
CA ALA A 540 21.54 -22.11 21.64
C ALA A 540 22.30 -22.22 23.00
N ARG A 541 23.40 -21.49 23.13
CA ARG A 541 24.27 -21.56 24.29
C ARG A 541 24.43 -20.20 24.94
N ILE A 542 24.45 -20.19 26.24
CA ILE A 542 24.63 -18.99 27.05
C ILE A 542 26.02 -19.04 27.66
N TRP A 543 26.78 -17.98 27.50
CA TRP A 543 28.16 -17.87 27.95
C TRP A 543 28.34 -16.68 28.89
N ASN A 544 29.27 -16.76 29.83
CA ASN A 544 29.74 -15.60 30.56
C ASN A 544 30.64 -14.75 29.63
N ALA A 545 30.28 -13.51 29.40
CA ALA A 545 30.95 -12.64 28.44
C ALA A 545 32.41 -12.33 28.80
N ARG A 546 32.73 -12.30 30.09
CA ARG A 546 34.09 -11.98 30.57
C ARG A 546 35.03 -13.18 30.57
N THR A 547 34.52 -14.36 30.99
CA THR A 547 35.35 -15.54 31.16
C THR A 547 35.31 -16.53 30.01
N GLY A 548 34.30 -16.40 29.11
CA GLY A 548 34.04 -17.37 28.06
C GLY A 548 33.51 -18.72 28.53
N GLN A 549 33.17 -18.85 29.82
CA GLN A 549 32.64 -20.10 30.36
C GLN A 549 31.22 -20.34 29.96
N LEU A 550 30.87 -21.58 29.60
CA LEU A 550 29.49 -22.00 29.28
C LEU A 550 28.64 -21.95 30.55
N VAL A 551 27.57 -21.18 30.53
CA VAL A 551 26.60 -21.02 31.63
C VAL A 551 25.41 -21.95 31.44
N GLY A 552 24.98 -22.21 30.19
CA GLY A 552 23.85 -23.08 29.93
C GLY A 552 23.61 -23.37 28.45
N VAL A 553 22.75 -24.36 28.22
CA VAL A 553 22.34 -24.78 26.87
C VAL A 553 20.83 -24.76 26.81
N LEU A 554 20.29 -24.16 25.75
CA LEU A 554 18.89 -24.17 25.40
C LEU A 554 18.67 -25.23 24.31
N SER A 555 18.01 -26.32 24.68
CA SER A 555 17.77 -27.47 23.78
C SER A 555 16.30 -27.75 23.65
N GLY A 556 15.86 -28.13 22.44
CA GLY A 556 14.45 -28.43 22.17
C GLY A 556 14.07 -28.23 20.70
N HIS A 557 14.78 -27.39 19.95
CA HIS A 557 14.61 -27.31 18.50
C HIS A 557 15.03 -28.62 17.83
N SER A 558 14.33 -28.97 16.72
CA SER A 558 14.63 -30.13 15.86
C SER A 558 15.32 -29.74 14.56
N GLY A 559 15.71 -28.49 14.44
CA GLY A 559 16.45 -27.93 13.30
C GLY A 559 17.46 -26.88 13.75
N GLY A 560 18.38 -26.51 12.85
CA GLY A 560 19.41 -25.52 13.13
C GLY A 560 18.81 -24.18 13.55
N ILE A 561 19.39 -23.55 14.57
CA ILE A 561 18.96 -22.25 15.07
C ILE A 561 19.69 -21.15 14.31
N TRP A 562 18.91 -20.27 13.66
CA TRP A 562 19.42 -19.19 12.81
C TRP A 562 19.64 -17.88 13.57
N SER A 563 18.86 -17.63 14.61
CA SER A 563 18.91 -16.38 15.37
C SER A 563 18.59 -16.63 16.83
N ALA A 564 19.29 -15.92 17.72
CA ALA A 564 18.97 -15.84 19.13
C ALA A 564 19.15 -14.40 19.61
N ALA A 565 18.21 -13.91 20.43
CA ALA A 565 18.21 -12.55 20.97
C ALA A 565 17.73 -12.54 22.43
N PHE A 566 18.31 -11.66 23.26
CA PHE A 566 17.78 -11.34 24.59
C PHE A 566 16.65 -10.31 24.49
N SER A 567 15.65 -10.39 25.36
CA SER A 567 14.70 -9.30 25.59
C SER A 567 15.41 -8.08 26.19
N PRO A 568 14.87 -6.85 26.02
CA PRO A 568 15.48 -5.63 26.55
C PRO A 568 15.69 -5.64 28.07
N ASP A 569 14.84 -6.35 28.82
CA ASP A 569 14.96 -6.54 30.25
C ASP A 569 15.94 -7.69 30.67
N GLY A 570 16.47 -8.42 29.68
CA GLY A 570 17.39 -9.55 29.89
C GLY A 570 16.76 -10.80 30.47
N ARG A 571 15.43 -10.84 30.68
CA ARG A 571 14.75 -11.97 31.34
C ARG A 571 14.36 -13.09 30.39
N ARG A 572 14.15 -12.77 29.12
CA ARG A 572 13.74 -13.74 28.09
C ARG A 572 14.80 -13.87 27.01
N ILE A 573 14.83 -15.02 26.35
CA ILE A 573 15.61 -15.25 25.14
C ILE A 573 14.65 -15.79 24.09
N ALA A 574 14.69 -15.25 22.87
CA ALA A 574 13.99 -15.78 21.72
C ALA A 574 14.96 -16.50 20.79
N THR A 575 14.57 -17.66 20.27
CA THR A 575 15.35 -18.42 19.26
C THR A 575 14.48 -18.74 18.06
N ALA A 576 15.02 -18.54 16.85
CA ALA A 576 14.38 -18.88 15.58
C ALA A 576 15.13 -20.01 14.88
N SER A 577 14.40 -20.95 14.29
CA SER A 577 14.95 -22.20 13.77
C SER A 577 14.41 -22.56 12.38
N SER A 578 15.15 -23.44 11.71
CA SER A 578 14.71 -24.14 10.49
C SER A 578 13.61 -25.17 10.75
N ASP A 579 13.26 -25.45 12.02
CA ASP A 579 12.14 -26.33 12.42
C ASP A 579 10.77 -25.61 12.43
N PRO A 580 10.50 -24.67 11.57
CA PRO A 580 9.48 -23.60 11.49
C PRO A 580 8.91 -23.16 12.83
N SER A 581 9.76 -22.94 13.83
CA SER A 581 9.29 -22.46 15.12
C SER A 581 10.19 -21.38 15.73
N VAL A 582 9.58 -20.59 16.60
CA VAL A 582 10.25 -19.66 17.49
C VAL A 582 9.98 -20.10 18.92
N ARG A 583 11.02 -20.20 19.73
CA ARG A 583 10.89 -20.54 21.15
C ARG A 583 11.31 -19.38 22.02
N ILE A 584 10.54 -19.17 23.07
CA ILE A 584 10.82 -18.18 24.11
C ILE A 584 11.27 -18.91 25.35
N TRP A 585 12.38 -18.48 25.91
CA TRP A 585 13.04 -19.11 27.08
C TRP A 585 13.16 -18.11 28.22
N ASP A 586 13.02 -18.58 29.44
CA ASP A 586 13.45 -17.84 30.63
C ASP A 586 14.96 -17.87 30.74
N ALA A 587 15.61 -16.71 30.75
CA ALA A 587 17.06 -16.60 30.68
C ALA A 587 17.76 -17.14 31.94
N ALA A 588 17.13 -17.04 33.11
CA ALA A 588 17.70 -17.48 34.40
C ALA A 588 17.55 -19.00 34.59
N THR A 589 16.33 -19.53 34.36
CA THR A 589 16.03 -20.95 34.58
C THR A 589 16.31 -21.80 33.35
N ARG A 590 16.44 -21.19 32.15
CA ARG A 590 16.68 -21.84 30.84
C ARG A 590 15.51 -22.75 30.41
N ARG A 591 14.37 -22.61 31.03
CA ARG A 591 13.15 -23.34 30.65
C ARG A 591 12.43 -22.64 29.52
N GLN A 592 11.87 -23.44 28.61
CA GLN A 592 10.99 -22.89 27.57
C GLN A 592 9.68 -22.35 28.19
N ILE A 593 9.36 -21.11 27.89
CA ILE A 593 8.13 -20.42 28.32
C ILE A 593 7.03 -20.63 27.28
N ALA A 594 7.37 -20.42 25.99
CA ALA A 594 6.40 -20.46 24.90
C ALA A 594 6.99 -21.03 23.61
N LEU A 595 6.08 -21.46 22.72
CA LEU A 595 6.38 -21.95 21.37
C LEU A 595 5.44 -21.25 20.40
N ILE A 596 6.00 -20.45 19.49
CA ILE A 596 5.29 -19.78 18.41
C ILE A 596 5.58 -20.55 17.12
N ARG A 597 4.54 -20.82 16.33
CA ARG A 597 4.66 -21.48 15.03
C ARG A 597 4.08 -20.55 13.95
N PRO A 598 4.92 -19.71 13.33
CA PRO A 598 4.53 -18.99 12.12
C PRO A 598 4.19 -19.99 11.02
N ASP A 599 3.32 -19.56 10.07
CA ASP A 599 2.96 -20.39 8.90
C ASP A 599 4.11 -20.48 7.87
N ASP A 600 5.25 -19.82 8.16
CA ASP A 600 6.44 -19.84 7.31
C ASP A 600 7.20 -21.15 7.42
N LEU A 601 7.79 -21.60 6.30
CA LEU A 601 8.58 -22.84 6.24
C LEU A 601 9.86 -22.80 7.07
N GLN A 602 10.44 -21.63 7.30
CA GLN A 602 11.65 -21.40 8.11
C GLN A 602 11.67 -19.98 8.66
N VAL A 603 12.05 -19.82 9.91
CA VAL A 603 12.23 -18.52 10.55
C VAL A 603 13.72 -18.23 10.67
N TRP A 604 14.17 -17.15 10.03
CA TRP A 604 15.60 -16.81 9.96
C TRP A 604 16.04 -15.80 11.03
N LYS A 605 15.15 -14.86 11.39
CA LYS A 605 15.49 -13.81 12.34
C LYS A 605 14.36 -13.53 13.31
N VAL A 606 14.74 -13.18 14.54
CA VAL A 606 13.84 -12.65 15.58
C VAL A 606 14.44 -11.39 16.18
N ALA A 607 13.58 -10.44 16.55
CA ALA A 607 13.98 -9.26 17.34
C ALA A 607 12.83 -8.83 18.25
N PHE A 608 13.18 -8.45 19.48
CA PHE A 608 12.22 -7.87 20.43
C PHE A 608 11.97 -6.40 20.12
N SER A 609 10.76 -5.92 20.42
CA SER A 609 10.48 -4.49 20.53
C SER A 609 11.24 -3.86 21.71
N PRO A 610 11.53 -2.54 21.70
CA PRO A 610 12.26 -1.87 22.77
C PRO A 610 11.60 -1.96 24.16
N ASP A 611 10.25 -2.04 24.19
CA ASP A 611 9.45 -2.23 25.41
C ASP A 611 9.40 -3.70 25.87
N GLY A 612 9.88 -4.63 25.04
CA GLY A 612 9.85 -6.06 25.31
C GLY A 612 8.47 -6.71 25.26
N GLN A 613 7.43 -6.01 24.78
CA GLN A 613 6.06 -6.53 24.69
C GLN A 613 5.79 -7.28 23.39
N HIS A 614 6.54 -6.98 22.34
CA HIS A 614 6.36 -7.60 21.03
C HIS A 614 7.62 -8.29 20.52
N LEU A 615 7.42 -9.24 19.63
CA LEU A 615 8.49 -9.93 18.90
C LEU A 615 8.21 -9.84 17.42
N ILE A 616 9.22 -9.51 16.59
CA ILE A 616 9.11 -9.62 15.14
C ILE A 616 9.86 -10.84 14.64
N THR A 617 9.28 -11.54 13.67
CA THR A 617 9.86 -12.71 13.01
C THR A 617 9.92 -12.52 11.51
N THR A 618 11.00 -12.97 10.88
CA THR A 618 11.18 -12.98 9.42
C THR A 618 11.79 -14.30 8.97
N GLY A 619 11.56 -14.68 7.72
CA GLY A 619 12.03 -15.96 7.19
C GLY A 619 11.94 -16.05 5.67
N ILE A 620 11.77 -17.27 5.18
CA ILE A 620 11.71 -17.57 3.73
C ILE A 620 10.47 -16.95 3.05
N GLY A 621 9.44 -16.60 3.82
CA GLY A 621 8.29 -15.85 3.34
C GLY A 621 8.65 -14.40 3.01
N ALA A 622 7.85 -13.75 2.18
CA ALA A 622 7.99 -12.34 1.84
C ALA A 622 7.32 -11.41 2.88
N THR A 623 6.98 -11.92 4.06
CA THR A 623 6.27 -11.21 5.12
C THR A 623 7.05 -11.21 6.43
N ALA A 624 6.96 -10.11 7.20
CA ALA A 624 7.37 -10.07 8.59
C ALA A 624 6.13 -10.12 9.49
N ARG A 625 6.20 -10.85 10.60
CA ARG A 625 5.08 -11.03 11.54
C ARG A 625 5.42 -10.48 12.90
N ILE A 626 4.49 -9.77 13.50
CA ILE A 626 4.62 -9.21 14.84
C ILE A 626 3.73 -10.02 15.78
N TRP A 627 4.28 -10.40 16.92
CA TRP A 627 3.66 -11.24 17.94
C TRP A 627 3.59 -10.49 19.27
N ASP A 628 2.48 -10.54 19.93
CA ASP A 628 2.32 -10.10 21.32
C ASP A 628 2.94 -11.14 22.26
N LEU A 629 3.74 -10.72 23.22
CA LEU A 629 4.47 -11.62 24.12
C LEU A 629 3.76 -11.93 25.45
N ASP A 630 2.58 -11.40 25.66
CA ASP A 630 1.72 -11.78 26.78
C ASP A 630 0.74 -12.86 26.34
N THR A 631 0.22 -12.77 25.11
CA THR A 631 -0.74 -13.73 24.53
C THR A 631 -0.09 -14.76 23.62
N TYR A 632 1.08 -14.44 23.04
CA TYR A 632 1.76 -15.19 21.97
C TYR A 632 0.96 -15.28 20.68
N GLU A 633 0.02 -14.37 20.47
CA GLU A 633 -0.78 -14.28 19.24
C GLU A 633 -0.17 -13.29 18.25
N GLN A 634 -0.44 -13.51 16.95
CA GLN A 634 -0.01 -12.62 15.89
C GLN A 634 -0.86 -11.35 15.87
N VAL A 635 -0.22 -10.19 16.03
CA VAL A 635 -0.91 -8.87 16.04
C VAL A 635 -0.74 -8.09 14.75
N ALA A 636 0.25 -8.40 13.94
CA ALA A 636 0.43 -7.72 12.64
C ALA A 636 1.25 -8.54 11.65
N VAL A 637 1.02 -8.27 10.35
CA VAL A 637 1.80 -8.79 9.23
C VAL A 637 2.21 -7.64 8.32
N LEU A 638 3.52 -7.50 8.10
CA LEU A 638 4.08 -6.53 7.16
C LEU A 638 4.21 -7.20 5.80
N THR A 639 3.40 -6.78 4.84
CA THR A 639 3.36 -7.31 3.47
C THR A 639 3.81 -6.25 2.47
N GLY A 640 4.45 -6.65 1.38
CA GLY A 640 4.87 -5.73 0.31
C GLY A 640 6.25 -6.02 -0.26
N HIS A 641 7.06 -6.87 0.39
CA HIS A 641 8.27 -7.40 -0.22
C HIS A 641 7.94 -8.49 -1.25
N ALA A 642 8.75 -8.55 -2.31
CA ALA A 642 8.61 -9.54 -3.38
C ALA A 642 9.58 -10.74 -3.22
N GLY A 643 10.41 -10.75 -2.18
CA GLY A 643 11.40 -11.80 -1.90
C GLY A 643 11.51 -12.10 -0.42
N ALA A 644 12.21 -13.19 -0.08
CA ALA A 644 12.44 -13.63 1.30
C ALA A 644 13.01 -12.54 2.19
N LEU A 645 12.58 -12.49 3.45
CA LEU A 645 13.05 -11.50 4.42
C LEU A 645 14.24 -12.02 5.22
N ARG A 646 15.39 -11.38 5.03
CA ARG A 646 16.64 -11.72 5.72
C ARG A 646 16.71 -11.22 7.16
N GLY A 647 15.97 -10.16 7.49
CA GLY A 647 15.94 -9.63 8.85
C GLY A 647 14.95 -8.51 9.05
N ALA A 648 14.63 -8.24 10.30
CA ALA A 648 13.89 -7.06 10.74
C ALA A 648 14.37 -6.61 12.11
N THR A 649 14.32 -5.29 12.36
CA THR A 649 14.61 -4.69 13.67
C THR A 649 13.70 -3.50 13.93
N TYR A 650 13.37 -3.26 15.19
CA TYR A 650 12.65 -2.06 15.62
C TYR A 650 13.57 -0.84 15.69
N SER A 651 13.02 0.33 15.48
CA SER A 651 13.63 1.60 15.86
C SER A 651 13.67 1.73 17.41
N PRO A 652 14.59 2.54 17.97
CA PRO A 652 14.71 2.71 19.43
C PRO A 652 13.45 3.24 20.11
N ASP A 653 12.62 4.02 19.40
CA ASP A 653 11.35 4.55 19.88
C ASP A 653 10.18 3.57 19.74
N GLY A 654 10.41 2.40 19.12
CA GLY A 654 9.38 1.39 18.87
C GLY A 654 8.34 1.76 17.82
N ARG A 655 8.49 2.90 17.14
CA ARG A 655 7.50 3.41 16.17
C ARG A 655 7.76 2.99 14.73
N HIS A 656 8.96 2.48 14.45
CA HIS A 656 9.33 2.00 13.12
C HIS A 656 9.94 0.61 13.18
N ILE A 657 9.81 -0.11 12.08
CA ILE A 657 10.52 -1.37 11.82
C ILE A 657 11.27 -1.20 10.50
N VAL A 658 12.52 -1.63 10.44
CA VAL A 658 13.22 -1.81 9.17
C VAL A 658 13.33 -3.28 8.84
N THR A 659 12.96 -3.66 7.62
CA THR A 659 13.10 -5.01 7.06
C THR A 659 14.14 -5.02 5.95
N SER A 660 14.83 -6.14 5.77
CA SER A 660 15.77 -6.37 4.67
C SER A 660 15.35 -7.60 3.86
N SER A 661 15.40 -7.51 2.52
CA SER A 661 14.86 -8.54 1.63
C SER A 661 15.78 -8.89 0.45
N GLU A 662 15.58 -10.10 -0.05
CA GLU A 662 16.18 -10.59 -1.29
C GLU A 662 15.67 -9.88 -2.54
N ASP A 663 14.56 -9.13 -2.44
CA ASP A 663 14.02 -8.31 -3.54
C ASP A 663 14.87 -7.08 -3.89
N GLY A 664 15.96 -6.85 -3.15
CA GLY A 664 16.86 -5.71 -3.35
C GLY A 664 16.44 -4.44 -2.60
N PHE A 665 15.44 -4.52 -1.72
CA PHE A 665 15.01 -3.38 -0.91
C PHE A 665 15.19 -3.66 0.59
N ALA A 666 15.50 -2.63 1.33
CA ALA A 666 15.12 -2.51 2.74
C ALA A 666 13.92 -1.56 2.82
N ARG A 667 12.95 -1.85 3.70
CA ARG A 667 11.77 -1.00 3.90
C ARG A 667 11.65 -0.60 5.36
N ILE A 668 11.31 0.67 5.59
CA ILE A 668 11.00 1.20 6.91
C ILE A 668 9.47 1.30 7.00
N TRP A 669 8.89 0.67 8.02
CA TRP A 669 7.45 0.59 8.25
C TRP A 669 7.09 1.36 9.50
N ASN A 670 5.99 2.11 9.49
CA ASN A 670 5.43 2.68 10.70
C ASN A 670 4.70 1.57 11.48
N VAL A 671 4.89 1.53 12.78
CA VAL A 671 4.17 0.65 13.71
C VAL A 671 3.57 1.46 14.85
N PHE A 672 2.55 0.92 15.49
CA PHE A 672 1.77 1.63 16.50
C PHE A 672 2.00 0.99 17.86
N PRO A 673 2.38 1.78 18.88
CA PRO A 673 2.62 1.28 20.25
C PRO A 673 1.37 0.68 20.93
N SER A 674 0.17 1.07 20.48
CA SER A 674 -1.08 0.54 21.02
C SER A 674 -2.16 0.37 19.96
N THR A 675 -3.09 -0.55 20.21
CA THR A 675 -4.28 -0.74 19.35
C THR A 675 -5.09 0.56 19.24
N GLN A 676 -5.16 1.37 20.30
CA GLN A 676 -5.90 2.64 20.27
C GLN A 676 -5.25 3.65 19.29
N GLU A 677 -3.92 3.77 19.29
CA GLU A 677 -3.21 4.62 18.33
C GLU A 677 -3.43 4.15 16.88
N LEU A 678 -3.43 2.84 16.64
CA LEU A 678 -3.76 2.27 15.33
C LEU A 678 -5.19 2.60 14.91
N ILE A 679 -6.16 2.50 15.83
CA ILE A 679 -7.57 2.85 15.58
C ILE A 679 -7.69 4.34 15.23
N ASP A 680 -7.12 5.23 16.03
CA ASP A 680 -7.22 6.67 15.84
C ASP A 680 -6.53 7.11 14.55
N TYR A 681 -5.37 6.52 14.26
CA TYR A 681 -4.67 6.70 13.00
C TYR A 681 -5.53 6.23 11.80
N SER A 682 -6.09 5.03 11.87
CA SER A 682 -6.91 4.44 10.81
C SER A 682 -8.19 5.23 10.56
N ARG A 683 -8.84 5.74 11.63
CA ARG A 683 -10.00 6.63 11.51
C ARG A 683 -9.67 7.93 10.76
N ASN A 684 -8.48 8.49 10.96
CA ASN A 684 -8.03 9.69 10.25
C ASN A 684 -7.67 9.39 8.80
N LEU A 685 -7.05 8.23 8.55
CA LEU A 685 -6.54 7.85 7.24
C LEU A 685 -7.65 7.52 6.24
N VAL A 686 -8.68 6.78 6.66
CA VAL A 686 -9.74 6.32 5.77
C VAL A 686 -10.59 7.49 5.23
N PRO A 687 -10.79 7.62 3.89
CA PRO A 687 -11.44 8.79 3.30
C PRO A 687 -12.98 8.76 3.38
N ARG A 688 -13.56 7.61 3.67
CA ARG A 688 -15.02 7.36 3.65
C ARG A 688 -15.46 6.46 4.79
N CYS A 689 -16.75 6.26 4.92
CA CYS A 689 -17.36 5.26 5.83
C CYS A 689 -18.15 4.20 5.05
N LEU A 690 -18.59 3.13 5.73
CA LEU A 690 -19.42 2.10 5.12
C LEU A 690 -20.79 2.69 4.73
N THR A 691 -21.27 2.38 3.53
CA THR A 691 -22.63 2.74 3.11
C THR A 691 -23.67 1.91 3.87
N ARG A 692 -24.94 2.34 3.85
CA ARG A 692 -26.04 1.57 4.47
C ARG A 692 -26.16 0.15 3.89
N GLU A 693 -25.92 -0.02 2.60
CA GLU A 693 -25.94 -1.33 1.94
C GLU A 693 -24.80 -2.21 2.42
N GLN A 694 -23.57 -1.65 2.52
CA GLN A 694 -22.42 -2.36 3.07
C GLN A 694 -22.64 -2.74 4.53
N ARG A 695 -23.23 -1.84 5.33
CA ARG A 695 -23.59 -2.12 6.73
C ARG A 695 -24.62 -3.24 6.84
N ALA A 696 -25.66 -3.21 5.99
CA ALA A 696 -26.67 -4.27 5.96
C ALA A 696 -26.08 -5.63 5.55
N TYR A 697 -25.18 -5.64 4.56
CA TYR A 697 -24.45 -6.86 4.15
C TYR A 697 -23.59 -7.44 5.28
N ALA A 698 -22.95 -6.57 6.06
CA ALA A 698 -22.14 -6.94 7.21
C ALA A 698 -22.97 -7.19 8.51
N ILE A 699 -24.29 -7.20 8.43
CA ILE A 699 -25.22 -7.41 9.55
C ILE A 699 -25.05 -6.34 10.66
N LEU A 700 -24.59 -5.16 10.28
CA LEU A 700 -24.45 -4.00 11.13
C LEU A 700 -25.75 -3.19 11.22
N ASP A 701 -25.90 -2.46 12.32
CA ASP A 701 -27.02 -1.51 12.47
C ASP A 701 -27.01 -0.46 11.34
N ALA A 702 -28.19 0.00 10.93
CA ALA A 702 -28.34 1.04 9.93
C ALA A 702 -27.72 2.39 10.35
N GLN A 703 -27.47 2.56 11.64
CA GLN A 703 -26.86 3.73 12.22
C GLN A 703 -25.32 3.63 12.09
N PRO A 704 -24.65 4.63 11.49
CA PRO A 704 -23.18 4.66 11.42
C PRO A 704 -22.55 4.99 12.77
N PRO A 705 -21.25 4.70 12.96
CA PRO A 705 -20.50 5.17 14.11
C PRO A 705 -20.49 6.70 14.18
N GLU A 706 -20.54 7.26 15.39
CA GLU A 706 -20.54 8.72 15.59
C GLU A 706 -19.32 9.40 14.96
N TRP A 707 -18.14 8.77 15.02
CA TRP A 707 -16.93 9.34 14.43
C TRP A 707 -17.02 9.56 12.91
N CYS A 708 -17.81 8.74 12.20
CA CYS A 708 -18.07 8.92 10.77
C CYS A 708 -18.83 10.23 10.49
N ILE A 709 -19.80 10.55 11.35
CA ILE A 709 -20.61 11.75 11.24
C ILE A 709 -19.81 12.98 11.71
N ASP A 710 -19.12 12.86 12.84
CA ASP A 710 -18.29 13.94 13.40
C ASP A 710 -17.17 14.38 12.42
N SER A 711 -16.56 13.42 11.75
CA SER A 711 -15.52 13.67 10.77
C SER A 711 -16.08 14.08 9.39
N ALA A 712 -17.40 14.23 9.26
CA ALA A 712 -18.09 14.55 8.02
C ALA A 712 -17.63 13.68 6.83
N LYS A 713 -17.44 12.38 7.05
CA LYS A 713 -16.99 11.45 6.01
C LYS A 713 -18.17 10.92 5.21
N TRP A 714 -17.99 10.89 3.89
CA TRP A 714 -18.99 10.31 2.99
C TRP A 714 -19.37 8.87 3.42
N PRO A 715 -20.63 8.45 3.40
CA PRO A 715 -21.85 9.13 2.92
C PRO A 715 -22.60 9.93 4.02
N TYR A 716 -21.98 10.26 5.13
CA TYR A 716 -22.58 10.91 6.31
C TYR A 716 -22.13 12.36 6.50
N ASP A 717 -21.63 13.00 5.42
CA ASP A 717 -21.12 14.36 5.36
C ASP A 717 -22.18 15.45 5.19
N THR A 718 -23.48 15.07 5.13
CA THR A 718 -24.58 16.02 4.93
C THR A 718 -25.00 16.71 6.23
N GLN A 719 -25.58 17.92 6.09
CA GLN A 719 -26.10 18.70 7.23
C GLN A 719 -27.17 17.94 8.02
N ASP A 720 -27.96 17.08 7.36
CA ASP A 720 -29.00 16.27 8.03
C ASP A 720 -28.39 15.28 9.02
N TRP A 721 -27.25 14.66 8.68
CA TRP A 721 -26.54 13.76 9.58
C TRP A 721 -25.90 14.51 10.73
N GLN A 722 -25.34 15.71 10.52
CA GLN A 722 -24.82 16.56 11.58
C GLN A 722 -25.92 17.01 12.56
N ASN A 723 -27.08 17.38 12.04
CA ASN A 723 -28.24 17.73 12.85
C ASN A 723 -28.78 16.54 13.63
N TRP A 724 -28.85 15.37 12.97
CA TRP A 724 -29.26 14.12 13.61
C TRP A 724 -28.35 13.77 14.80
N LEU A 725 -27.03 13.84 14.64
CA LEU A 725 -26.07 13.55 15.71
C LEU A 725 -26.20 14.54 16.87
N ARG A 726 -26.41 15.83 16.58
CA ARG A 726 -26.65 16.87 17.59
C ARG A 726 -27.90 16.56 18.42
N LEU A 727 -29.03 16.21 17.79
CA LEU A 727 -30.25 15.84 18.46
C LEU A 727 -30.08 14.59 19.32
N ARG A 728 -29.36 13.59 18.83
CA ARG A 728 -29.09 12.36 19.57
C ARG A 728 -28.31 12.60 20.85
N ARG A 729 -27.29 13.46 20.81
CA ARG A 729 -26.50 13.85 22.00
C ARG A 729 -27.29 14.58 23.06
N THR A 730 -28.50 15.08 22.76
CA THR A 730 -29.41 15.67 23.71
C THR A 730 -30.46 14.68 24.26
N ASN A 731 -30.19 13.37 24.19
CA ASN A 731 -31.09 12.27 24.56
C ASN A 731 -32.40 12.17 23.74
N ALA A 732 -32.48 12.82 22.59
CA ALA A 732 -33.57 12.59 21.63
C ALA A 732 -33.30 11.31 20.82
N SER A 733 -34.35 10.62 20.40
CA SER A 733 -34.26 9.48 19.46
C SER A 733 -34.77 9.90 18.06
N PRO A 734 -34.03 10.75 17.32
CA PRO A 734 -34.49 11.22 16.02
C PRO A 734 -34.47 10.08 15.02
N PRO A 735 -35.37 10.06 14.03
CA PRO A 735 -35.33 9.09 12.94
C PRO A 735 -34.03 9.31 12.09
N LEU A 736 -33.51 8.23 11.51
CA LEU A 736 -32.30 8.30 10.67
C LEU A 736 -32.55 9.20 9.46
N PRO A 737 -31.62 10.11 9.11
CA PRO A 737 -31.71 10.95 7.92
C PRO A 737 -31.97 10.12 6.66
N GLY A 738 -32.91 10.54 5.81
CA GLY A 738 -33.30 9.81 4.59
C GLY A 738 -34.05 8.49 4.82
N ALA A 739 -34.43 8.14 6.06
CA ALA A 739 -35.43 7.11 6.32
C ALA A 739 -36.80 7.62 5.86
N ARG A 740 -37.54 6.85 5.05
CA ARG A 740 -38.95 7.16 4.81
C ARG A 740 -39.68 7.15 6.16
N PRO A 741 -40.52 8.14 6.47
CA PRO A 741 -41.30 8.07 7.69
C PRO A 741 -42.13 6.78 7.64
N PRO A 742 -42.36 6.12 8.80
CA PRO A 742 -43.23 4.96 8.86
C PRO A 742 -44.60 5.38 8.31
N PRO A 743 -45.30 4.51 7.57
CA PRO A 743 -46.63 4.83 7.06
C PRO A 743 -47.49 5.25 8.23
N ASN A 744 -48.16 6.41 8.10
CA ASN A 744 -49.03 6.97 9.13
C ASN A 744 -50.11 5.93 9.48
N PRO A 745 -50.19 5.45 10.72
CA PRO A 745 -51.17 4.43 11.10
C PRO A 745 -52.63 4.86 10.88
N ASN A 746 -52.87 6.15 10.59
CA ASN A 746 -54.23 6.69 10.31
C ASN A 746 -54.59 6.67 8.81
N MET A 747 -53.82 6.01 7.92
CA MET A 747 -54.13 5.85 6.49
C MET A 747 -54.63 4.45 6.12
N MET A 748 -55.07 3.65 7.06
CA MET A 748 -55.65 2.30 6.79
C MET A 748 -57.18 2.26 6.69
N ASP A 749 -57.84 3.41 6.58
CA ASP A 749 -59.29 3.44 6.37
C ASP A 749 -59.69 4.38 5.24
N ILE A 750 -59.34 4.10 4.00
CA ILE A 750 -60.07 4.52 2.78
C ILE A 750 -59.61 3.63 1.60
N VAL A 751 -60.02 2.39 1.55
CA VAL A 751 -60.29 1.70 0.30
C VAL A 751 -61.66 1.10 0.40
N GLY A 752 -62.62 1.91 0.01
CA GLY A 752 -64.01 1.50 -0.20
C GLY A 752 -64.08 0.45 -1.30
N SER A 753 -64.90 -0.53 -1.01
CA SER A 753 -65.42 -1.54 -1.89
C SER A 753 -65.90 -0.92 -3.24
N ASP A 754 -65.22 -1.32 -4.34
CA ASP A 754 -65.90 -1.39 -5.64
C ASP A 754 -65.49 -2.68 -6.36
N LYS A 755 -66.40 -3.65 -6.35
CA LYS A 755 -66.38 -4.76 -7.29
C LYS A 755 -67.05 -4.30 -8.58
N PRO A 756 -66.45 -4.55 -9.75
CA PRO A 756 -67.18 -4.45 -11.00
C PRO A 756 -68.05 -5.69 -11.23
N GLY A 757 -69.27 -5.44 -11.70
CA GLY A 757 -70.15 -6.42 -12.32
C GLY A 757 -69.69 -6.82 -13.72
#